data_e71e3538c7c30cb0f7bfc03f3fc2e173
#
_entry.id   e71e3538c7c30cb0f7bfc03f3fc2e173
#
_cell.length_a   1.000
_cell.length_b   1.000
_cell.length_c   1.000
_cell.angle_alpha   90.00
_cell.angle_beta   90.00
_cell.angle_gamma   90.00
#
_symmetry.space_group_name_H-M   'P 1'
#
loop_
_entity.id
_entity.type
_entity.pdbx_description
1 polymer ?
#
loop_
_entity_poly.entity_id
_entity_poly.type
_entity_poly.pdbx_seq_one_letter_code
_entity_poly.pdbx_strand_id
1 'polypeptide(L)'
;MRRITLIGVMLLFVCTAFAQKTIKGKVFDQTNNTPLSGATITFAGKGGTTTDKDGAFTVDCSKVTRVTVTFVGYESQSVAIKNCDDDLTINMTRSSEYLNNVDLTATSSQNKSLLSQPVSITKLSNAELKRGQGVFLDDAIQTSVPGVQMNRRSVSGGQQFNIRGYGNGSRGTRGISSNFDGQGYKVYLNGIPVTDAEGITTLDDIDYGSVANVEIVKGPAGTLYGQAISGAVLLKIVAPEKGRTSIGQNTMIGNYGLQRFTTTLQASGDRSSVLLTYGRQKSDGFSIHNSSNKDFVNFIGEFQPSERQTVTTYLGYTNSYDERLGELTLAQYAAKDYSGNIEYIKRNGHSHVSTFRAGLAHSYRFSKNVSNTTSVFGVGFRSDASSAGGWTDKNTVNYGFRTSFDTKFSVGAGSTLSGITGIEVQRQDAQAIGYNLKAAPSDPNPGGPWVLGVSPYWIVNAVTSNTAYTTTPTAYFTEWTLTLPKDLSITGGVGLTTQRIVLDDRFNSPNATVARPAHFDTAYKGMVAPHFAINKIFNKKISVYASYSVGFKAPVSSYFFIVTPTPVSAYINHDLKPEVGEQFEIGTKGTILNDKLTYELALFHLNFKDKMTAIAVPFNATTTAYSYMVNGDKQDHKGLEAFVKYAIVKNGTGVFTNVTPFVNFTYSDFKYGDNYILKSGTTTTNGGIDTLNYGGLNVFGVPKIMAAWGIDAMTKYGIYANFSHLYKDPVNISLEKTQTYPNPEVFTLRKATSYNLLNMKIGFRRSITSHFDLDAFFGVNNITGVQYPLMIFVNQLPDAYIPAPLKAVIYGGINLKYNFK
;
A
#
# COMPACT_ATOMS: atom_id res chain seq x y z
N MET A 1 81.58 34.75 19.92
CA MET A 1 80.24 35.44 19.63
C MET A 1 79.37 34.83 18.57
N ARG A 2 79.81 33.91 17.70
CA ARG A 2 78.97 33.29 16.61
C ARG A 2 78.14 32.09 17.09
N ARG A 3 78.31 31.54 18.28
CA ARG A 3 77.52 30.42 18.81
C ARG A 3 76.39 30.81 19.74
N ILE A 4 76.33 32.04 20.22
CA ILE A 4 75.29 32.57 21.13
C ILE A 4 74.15 33.14 20.32
N THR A 5 74.41 33.66 19.11
CA THR A 5 73.42 34.19 18.20
C THR A 5 72.50 33.10 17.52
N LEU A 6 73.07 31.86 17.40
CA LEU A 6 72.25 30.79 16.78
C LEU A 6 71.27 30.17 17.81
N ILE A 7 71.56 30.19 19.11
CA ILE A 7 70.63 29.71 20.15
C ILE A 7 69.54 30.75 20.41
N GLY A 8 69.82 32.03 20.28
CA GLY A 8 68.80 33.07 20.37
C GLY A 8 67.79 33.11 19.24
N VAL A 9 68.21 32.75 18.03
CA VAL A 9 67.28 32.63 16.86
C VAL A 9 66.48 31.34 16.91
N MET A 10 66.98 30.24 17.51
CA MET A 10 66.25 28.97 17.68
C MET A 10 65.20 29.05 18.79
N LEU A 11 65.36 29.89 19.80
CA LEU A 11 64.44 30.17 20.88
C LEU A 11 63.31 31.13 20.47
N LEU A 12 63.48 31.94 19.43
CA LEU A 12 62.43 32.80 18.87
C LEU A 12 61.48 32.08 17.92
N PHE A 13 61.81 30.87 17.44
CA PHE A 13 60.92 30.07 16.61
C PHE A 13 60.03 29.10 17.39
N VAL A 14 60.19 28.97 18.72
CA VAL A 14 59.40 28.06 19.57
C VAL A 14 58.14 28.73 20.16
N CYS A 15 57.90 30.04 19.97
CA CYS A 15 56.81 30.76 20.63
C CYS A 15 55.61 31.07 19.75
N THR A 16 55.37 30.40 18.64
CA THR A 16 54.10 30.51 17.90
C THR A 16 53.40 29.21 17.65
N ALA A 17 53.33 28.33 18.67
CA ALA A 17 52.33 27.30 18.75
C ALA A 17 51.02 27.98 19.19
N PHE A 18 50.24 28.53 18.24
CA PHE A 18 48.84 28.85 18.48
C PHE A 18 48.15 27.58 18.91
N ALA A 19 47.86 27.40 20.17
CA ALA A 19 46.98 26.37 20.65
C ALA A 19 45.60 26.60 19.99
N GLN A 20 45.29 25.82 18.97
CA GLN A 20 43.94 25.79 18.42
C GLN A 20 43.01 25.33 19.56
N LYS A 21 42.17 26.27 20.06
CA LYS A 21 41.12 25.91 21.00
C LYS A 21 40.04 25.12 20.25
N THR A 22 39.91 23.83 20.58
CA THR A 22 38.89 22.95 20.00
C THR A 22 37.85 22.64 21.06
N ILE A 23 36.56 22.72 20.66
CA ILE A 23 35.44 22.22 21.47
C ILE A 23 35.12 20.77 21.07
N LYS A 24 34.90 19.93 22.07
CA LYS A 24 34.41 18.56 21.88
C LYS A 24 32.91 18.54 22.11
N GLY A 25 32.18 17.73 21.32
CA GLY A 25 30.77 17.55 21.52
C GLY A 25 30.32 16.14 21.20
N LYS A 26 29.13 15.79 21.68
CA LYS A 26 28.47 14.53 21.38
C LYS A 26 27.02 14.78 20.94
N VAL A 27 26.56 14.00 19.99
CA VAL A 27 25.21 14.05 19.46
C VAL A 27 24.46 12.76 19.79
N PHE A 28 23.29 12.89 20.40
CA PHE A 28 22.45 11.77 20.83
C PHE A 28 21.03 11.89 20.29
N ASP A 29 20.34 10.77 20.16
CA ASP A 29 18.88 10.73 20.00
C ASP A 29 18.21 11.11 21.33
N GLN A 30 17.39 12.15 21.34
CA GLN A 30 16.71 12.65 22.54
C GLN A 30 15.76 11.61 23.18
N THR A 31 15.22 10.67 22.37
CA THR A 31 14.20 9.71 22.81
C THR A 31 14.81 8.54 23.57
N ASN A 32 15.99 8.10 23.14
CA ASN A 32 16.61 6.87 23.65
C ASN A 32 18.09 7.05 24.10
N ASN A 33 18.59 8.28 24.03
CA ASN A 33 19.96 8.66 24.42
C ASN A 33 21.07 7.84 23.71
N THR A 34 20.76 7.35 22.47
CA THR A 34 21.75 6.64 21.66
C THR A 34 22.62 7.63 20.88
N PRO A 35 23.95 7.39 20.79
CA PRO A 35 24.82 8.25 20.01
C PRO A 35 24.47 8.18 18.52
N LEU A 36 24.43 9.33 17.84
CA LEU A 36 24.15 9.45 16.43
C LEU A 36 25.46 9.54 15.64
N SER A 37 25.90 8.40 15.11
CA SER A 37 27.08 8.30 14.24
C SER A 37 26.78 8.82 12.83
N GLY A 38 27.70 9.62 12.27
CA GLY A 38 27.55 10.18 10.93
C GLY A 38 26.62 11.42 10.87
N ALA A 39 26.23 12.00 12.00
CA ALA A 39 25.54 13.28 12.03
C ALA A 39 26.46 14.38 11.47
N THR A 40 25.94 15.21 10.56
CA THR A 40 26.72 16.28 9.93
C THR A 40 26.68 17.53 10.79
N ILE A 41 27.84 18.05 11.15
CA ILE A 41 28.04 19.27 11.90
C ILE A 41 28.51 20.35 10.94
N THR A 42 27.72 21.39 10.73
CA THR A 42 28.07 22.54 9.89
C THR A 42 28.19 23.80 10.72
N PHE A 43 29.10 24.69 10.34
CA PHE A 43 29.29 25.98 11.01
C PHE A 43 29.31 27.14 10.02
N ALA A 44 29.03 28.36 10.49
CA ALA A 44 28.98 29.54 9.66
C ALA A 44 30.36 29.81 9.00
N GLY A 45 30.42 29.71 7.67
CA GLY A 45 31.65 29.89 6.89
C GLY A 45 32.13 28.61 6.28
N LYS A 46 32.00 27.98 5.42
CA LYS A 46 32.58 26.85 4.60
C LYS A 46 33.40 25.84 5.42
N GLY A 47 32.81 25.18 6.41
CA GLY A 47 33.43 24.08 7.13
C GLY A 47 32.38 23.15 7.73
N GLY A 48 32.71 21.89 7.91
CA GLY A 48 31.87 20.90 8.56
C GLY A 48 32.67 19.66 8.94
N THR A 49 32.14 18.89 9.90
CA THR A 49 32.64 17.58 10.30
C THR A 49 31.46 16.62 10.48
N THR A 50 31.73 15.36 10.70
CA THR A 50 30.72 14.37 11.04
C THR A 50 31.04 13.73 12.38
N THR A 51 29.99 13.25 13.08
CA THR A 51 30.17 12.50 14.32
C THR A 51 30.73 11.12 14.04
N ASP A 52 31.60 10.64 14.93
CA ASP A 52 32.15 9.28 14.95
C ASP A 52 31.13 8.24 15.46
N LYS A 53 31.57 6.99 15.63
CA LYS A 53 30.74 5.86 16.13
C LYS A 53 30.10 6.11 17.49
N ASP A 54 30.74 6.92 18.34
CA ASP A 54 30.28 7.28 19.69
C ASP A 54 29.46 8.59 19.70
N GLY A 55 29.11 9.09 18.52
CA GLY A 55 28.42 10.37 18.35
C GLY A 55 29.28 11.58 18.60
N ALA A 56 30.60 11.40 18.80
CA ALA A 56 31.50 12.48 19.17
C ALA A 56 32.00 13.26 17.93
N PHE A 57 32.23 14.56 18.11
CA PHE A 57 32.84 15.44 17.13
C PHE A 57 33.75 16.48 17.78
N THR A 58 34.67 17.04 17.00
CA THR A 58 35.56 18.11 17.42
C THR A 58 35.54 19.24 16.39
N VAL A 59 35.44 20.47 16.88
CA VAL A 59 35.37 21.69 16.05
C VAL A 59 36.37 22.74 16.59
N ASP A 60 37.05 23.44 15.70
CA ASP A 60 37.88 24.59 16.04
C ASP A 60 36.99 25.76 16.49
N CYS A 61 37.03 26.04 17.78
CA CYS A 61 36.19 27.03 18.44
C CYS A 61 36.66 28.48 18.22
N SER A 62 37.85 28.72 17.71
CA SER A 62 38.42 30.05 17.54
C SER A 62 37.69 30.89 16.50
N LYS A 63 36.92 30.24 15.61
CA LYS A 63 36.17 30.86 14.46
C LYS A 63 34.69 30.51 14.40
N VAL A 64 34.16 29.75 15.37
CA VAL A 64 32.83 29.20 15.34
C VAL A 64 32.03 29.59 16.57
N THR A 65 30.99 30.43 16.38
CA THR A 65 30.07 30.86 17.44
C THR A 65 28.80 30.03 17.50
N ARG A 66 28.55 29.21 16.50
CA ARG A 66 27.35 28.38 16.38
C ARG A 66 27.60 27.16 15.49
N VAL A 67 27.14 26.02 15.93
CA VAL A 67 27.11 24.78 15.13
C VAL A 67 25.68 24.40 14.78
N THR A 68 25.46 23.93 13.57
CA THR A 68 24.19 23.34 13.14
C THR A 68 24.43 21.88 12.88
N VAL A 69 23.65 21.02 13.58
CA VAL A 69 23.69 19.57 13.47
C VAL A 69 22.52 19.12 12.62
N THR A 70 22.80 18.30 11.62
CA THR A 70 21.79 17.64 10.77
C THR A 70 22.07 16.15 10.71
N PHE A 71 21.01 15.35 10.81
CA PHE A 71 21.06 13.89 10.66
C PHE A 71 19.79 13.40 10.01
N VAL A 72 19.90 12.40 9.13
CA VAL A 72 18.75 11.87 8.40
C VAL A 72 17.68 11.33 9.38
N GLY A 73 16.46 11.82 9.28
CA GLY A 73 15.36 11.47 10.17
C GLY A 73 15.28 12.27 11.47
N TYR A 74 16.09 13.32 11.61
CA TYR A 74 16.10 14.20 12.80
C TYR A 74 15.90 15.66 12.43
N GLU A 75 15.36 16.43 13.36
CA GLU A 75 15.25 17.89 13.22
C GLU A 75 16.62 18.54 13.29
N SER A 76 16.89 19.46 12.38
CA SER A 76 18.14 20.24 12.42
C SER A 76 18.20 21.08 13.69
N GLN A 77 19.26 20.95 14.47
CA GLN A 77 19.48 21.74 15.67
C GLN A 77 20.64 22.71 15.49
N SER A 78 20.41 23.96 15.91
CA SER A 78 21.45 25.00 15.88
C SER A 78 21.78 25.44 17.30
N VAL A 79 23.00 25.15 17.75
CA VAL A 79 23.45 25.39 19.12
C VAL A 79 24.54 26.47 19.13
N ALA A 80 24.39 27.48 19.98
CA ALA A 80 25.38 28.50 20.16
C ALA A 80 26.53 28.00 21.07
N ILE A 81 27.75 28.23 20.68
CA ILE A 81 28.96 27.98 21.50
C ILE A 81 29.17 29.20 22.37
N LYS A 82 29.09 29.05 23.70
CA LYS A 82 29.30 30.10 24.68
C LYS A 82 30.76 30.18 25.14
N ASN A 83 31.33 29.02 25.45
CA ASN A 83 32.72 28.88 25.84
C ASN A 83 33.39 27.72 25.11
N CYS A 84 34.68 27.84 24.80
CA CYS A 84 35.43 26.79 24.12
C CYS A 84 35.87 25.64 25.04
N ASP A 85 35.72 25.80 26.31
CA ASP A 85 36.12 24.79 27.31
C ASP A 85 34.96 23.89 27.79
N ASP A 86 33.73 24.13 27.28
CA ASP A 86 32.52 23.37 27.61
C ASP A 86 32.37 22.17 26.69
N ASP A 87 32.08 20.97 27.22
CA ASP A 87 31.67 19.81 26.46
C ASP A 87 30.23 20.01 25.94
N LEU A 88 30.03 19.93 24.62
CA LEU A 88 28.75 20.18 23.98
C LEU A 88 27.93 18.88 23.87
N THR A 89 26.84 18.77 24.60
CA THR A 89 25.90 17.66 24.42
C THR A 89 24.67 18.12 23.62
N ILE A 90 24.46 17.52 22.46
CA ILE A 90 23.36 17.87 21.55
C ILE A 90 22.41 16.69 21.45
N ASN A 91 21.19 16.86 21.96
CA ASN A 91 20.15 15.85 21.88
C ASN A 91 19.23 16.15 20.70
N MET A 92 19.36 15.41 19.61
CA MET A 92 18.53 15.58 18.43
C MET A 92 17.17 14.91 18.58
N THR A 93 16.14 15.62 18.24
CA THR A 93 14.78 15.09 18.20
C THR A 93 14.53 14.45 16.82
N ARG A 94 13.93 13.26 16.81
CA ARG A 94 13.49 12.66 15.54
C ARG A 94 12.52 13.59 14.85
N SER A 95 12.80 13.87 13.58
CA SER A 95 11.97 14.78 12.80
C SER A 95 10.57 14.19 12.65
N SER A 96 9.58 14.93 13.14
CA SER A 96 8.18 14.72 12.78
C SER A 96 7.80 15.53 11.53
N GLU A 97 8.77 16.18 10.88
CA GLU A 97 8.54 17.02 9.70
C GLU A 97 8.15 16.20 8.47
N TYR A 98 6.86 16.16 8.24
CA TYR A 98 6.19 15.37 7.22
C TYR A 98 6.43 15.82 5.79
N LEU A 99 6.82 17.06 5.54
CA LEU A 99 6.77 17.62 4.18
C LEU A 99 8.10 18.06 3.58
N ASN A 100 9.09 18.42 4.39
CA ASN A 100 10.35 18.99 3.87
C ASN A 100 11.51 17.98 3.79
N ASN A 101 11.51 16.90 4.59
CA ASN A 101 12.57 15.89 4.64
C ASN A 101 12.07 14.48 4.28
N VAL A 102 10.92 14.38 3.62
CA VAL A 102 10.35 13.10 3.19
C VAL A 102 10.88 12.77 1.82
N ASP A 103 11.87 11.89 1.76
CA ASP A 103 12.32 11.29 0.51
C ASP A 103 11.22 10.39 -0.05
N LEU A 104 10.54 10.85 -1.09
CA LEU A 104 9.58 10.06 -1.85
C LEU A 104 10.31 9.22 -2.90
N THR A 105 9.95 7.96 -2.96
CA THR A 105 10.45 7.05 -4.00
C THR A 105 9.45 6.84 -5.13
N ALA A 106 8.22 7.33 -4.92
CA ALA A 106 7.13 7.15 -5.88
C ALA A 106 7.33 7.87 -7.22
N THR A 107 8.12 8.93 -7.30
CA THR A 107 8.22 9.74 -8.53
C THR A 107 9.63 9.94 -9.05
N SER A 108 10.66 9.84 -8.22
CA SER A 108 12.08 9.97 -8.62
C SER A 108 12.97 9.45 -7.52
N SER A 109 14.13 8.87 -7.86
CA SER A 109 15.13 8.43 -6.89
C SER A 109 15.94 9.60 -6.30
N GLN A 110 15.87 10.79 -6.88
CA GLN A 110 16.58 11.98 -6.41
C GLN A 110 15.66 12.93 -5.66
N ASN A 111 15.41 12.62 -4.39
CA ASN A 111 14.94 13.51 -3.32
C ASN A 111 14.00 14.62 -3.77
N LYS A 112 12.80 14.25 -4.21
CA LYS A 112 11.73 15.24 -4.32
C LYS A 112 10.98 15.25 -2.99
N SER A 113 11.06 16.38 -2.30
CA SER A 113 10.23 16.60 -1.12
C SER A 113 8.74 16.50 -1.49
N LEU A 114 7.90 16.12 -0.55
CA LEU A 114 6.45 16.05 -0.79
C LEU A 114 5.88 17.36 -1.35
N LEU A 115 6.43 18.52 -0.94
CA LEU A 115 6.05 19.84 -1.46
C LEU A 115 6.34 20.02 -2.96
N SER A 116 7.38 19.38 -3.50
CA SER A 116 7.73 19.50 -4.92
C SER A 116 6.92 18.58 -5.82
N GLN A 117 6.11 17.66 -5.26
CA GLN A 117 5.28 16.75 -6.06
C GLN A 117 3.96 17.42 -6.46
N PRO A 118 3.68 17.59 -7.76
CA PRO A 118 2.45 18.22 -8.22
C PRO A 118 1.28 17.23 -8.36
N VAL A 119 1.18 16.27 -7.45
CA VAL A 119 0.14 15.25 -7.36
C VAL A 119 -0.18 14.94 -5.91
N SER A 120 -1.34 14.36 -5.66
CA SER A 120 -1.73 13.91 -4.33
C SER A 120 -0.99 12.62 -3.97
N ILE A 121 -0.03 12.71 -3.05
CA ILE A 121 0.72 11.58 -2.50
C ILE A 121 0.63 11.63 -1.00
N THR A 122 0.11 10.56 -0.39
CA THR A 122 0.12 10.40 1.07
C THR A 122 1.20 9.40 1.47
N LYS A 123 2.03 9.75 2.44
CA LYS A 123 3.02 8.87 3.04
C LYS A 123 2.65 8.57 4.48
N LEU A 124 2.54 7.29 4.80
CA LEU A 124 2.36 6.81 6.17
C LEU A 124 3.68 6.37 6.77
N SER A 125 3.99 6.91 7.92
CA SER A 125 5.14 6.50 8.74
C SER A 125 4.84 5.23 9.53
N ASN A 126 5.89 4.59 10.06
CA ASN A 126 5.75 3.44 10.95
C ASN A 126 4.86 3.74 12.18
N ALA A 127 4.91 4.96 12.71
CA ALA A 127 4.07 5.36 13.84
C ALA A 127 2.58 5.35 13.48
N GLU A 128 2.23 5.83 12.28
CA GLU A 128 0.85 5.84 11.80
C GLU A 128 0.34 4.46 11.42
N LEU A 129 1.19 3.63 10.81
CA LEU A 129 0.87 2.23 10.52
C LEU A 129 0.58 1.42 11.79
N LYS A 130 1.18 1.80 12.92
CA LYS A 130 1.01 1.13 14.22
C LYS A 130 -0.02 1.78 15.15
N ARG A 131 -0.84 2.72 14.67
CA ARG A 131 -1.94 3.29 15.48
C ARG A 131 -2.95 2.25 15.91
N GLY A 132 -3.36 1.34 14.99
CA GLY A 132 -4.22 0.20 15.29
C GLY A 132 -3.41 -1.04 15.70
N GLN A 133 -3.89 -2.22 15.33
CA GLN A 133 -3.20 -3.49 15.61
C GLN A 133 -1.80 -3.52 14.98
N GLY A 134 -1.60 -2.88 13.83
CA GLY A 134 -0.32 -2.85 13.12
C GLY A 134 0.03 -4.16 12.41
N VAL A 135 -0.95 -5.05 12.25
CA VAL A 135 -0.82 -6.31 11.49
C VAL A 135 -1.67 -6.31 10.21
N PHE A 136 -2.57 -5.33 10.07
CA PHE A 136 -3.38 -5.08 8.88
C PHE A 136 -3.24 -3.61 8.49
N LEU A 137 -3.29 -3.31 7.19
CA LEU A 137 -3.17 -1.93 6.71
C LEU A 137 -4.48 -1.14 6.79
N ASP A 138 -5.63 -1.80 6.78
CA ASP A 138 -6.94 -1.16 6.70
C ASP A 138 -7.18 -0.15 7.84
N ASP A 139 -6.79 -0.45 9.07
CA ASP A 139 -6.90 0.47 10.21
C ASP A 139 -6.15 1.80 9.96
N ALA A 140 -4.90 1.70 9.49
CA ALA A 140 -4.06 2.86 9.25
C ALA A 140 -4.50 3.65 8.00
N ILE A 141 -4.85 2.95 6.92
CA ILE A 141 -5.28 3.55 5.65
C ILE A 141 -6.56 4.35 5.85
N GLN A 142 -7.61 3.75 6.45
CA GLN A 142 -8.90 4.40 6.61
C GLN A 142 -8.85 5.63 7.53
N THR A 143 -7.96 5.64 8.52
CA THR A 143 -7.81 6.76 9.45
C THR A 143 -6.88 7.86 8.96
N SER A 144 -5.95 7.56 8.04
CA SER A 144 -4.84 8.48 7.72
C SER A 144 -4.72 8.85 6.24
N VAL A 145 -5.41 8.16 5.32
CA VAL A 145 -5.29 8.40 3.88
C VAL A 145 -6.63 8.84 3.30
N PRO A 146 -6.82 10.14 2.99
CA PRO A 146 -8.05 10.57 2.36
C PRO A 146 -8.17 10.02 0.93
N GLY A 147 -9.41 9.67 0.51
CA GLY A 147 -9.70 9.14 -0.82
C GLY A 147 -9.36 7.67 -1.03
N VAL A 148 -8.88 6.98 0.02
CA VAL A 148 -8.50 5.56 -0.06
C VAL A 148 -9.24 4.75 0.99
N GLN A 149 -9.85 3.66 0.55
CA GLN A 149 -10.42 2.63 1.41
C GLN A 149 -9.64 1.33 1.22
N MET A 150 -9.67 0.48 2.22
CA MET A 150 -9.13 -0.85 2.14
C MET A 150 -10.14 -1.86 2.68
N ASN A 151 -10.40 -2.90 1.91
CA ASN A 151 -11.34 -3.96 2.25
C ASN A 151 -10.57 -5.24 2.57
N ARG A 152 -11.17 -6.13 3.40
CA ARG A 152 -10.67 -7.49 3.68
C ARG A 152 -11.79 -8.51 3.48
N ARG A 153 -11.41 -9.71 3.04
CA ARG A 153 -12.36 -10.78 2.74
C ARG A 153 -12.40 -11.89 3.79
N SER A 154 -11.36 -11.98 4.59
CA SER A 154 -11.23 -12.90 5.73
C SER A 154 -10.54 -12.19 6.89
N VAL A 155 -10.08 -12.92 7.89
CA VAL A 155 -9.32 -12.37 9.02
C VAL A 155 -8.07 -11.64 8.54
N SER A 156 -7.29 -12.23 7.62
CA SER A 156 -6.06 -11.62 7.13
C SER A 156 -5.94 -11.57 5.60
N GLY A 157 -6.76 -12.32 4.88
CA GLY A 157 -6.68 -12.45 3.43
C GLY A 157 -7.67 -11.57 2.65
N GLY A 158 -7.45 -11.49 1.32
CA GLY A 158 -8.29 -10.78 0.38
C GLY A 158 -8.27 -9.27 0.57
N GLN A 159 -7.13 -8.70 0.98
CA GLN A 159 -6.98 -7.26 1.15
C GLN A 159 -6.92 -6.54 -0.20
N GLN A 160 -7.65 -5.43 -0.32
CA GLN A 160 -7.75 -4.66 -1.56
C GLN A 160 -7.78 -3.17 -1.26
N PHE A 161 -7.03 -2.39 -2.04
CA PHE A 161 -7.17 -0.94 -2.08
C PHE A 161 -8.32 -0.53 -2.99
N ASN A 162 -9.08 0.44 -2.54
CA ASN A 162 -10.02 1.21 -3.32
C ASN A 162 -9.55 2.66 -3.31
N ILE A 163 -9.03 3.13 -4.44
CA ILE A 163 -8.48 4.47 -4.57
C ILE A 163 -9.44 5.31 -5.39
N ARG A 164 -10.02 6.36 -4.80
CA ARG A 164 -10.96 7.27 -5.45
C ARG A 164 -12.13 6.55 -6.14
N GLY A 165 -12.66 5.49 -5.47
CA GLY A 165 -13.81 4.72 -5.96
C GLY A 165 -13.47 3.64 -6.99
N TYR A 166 -12.21 3.46 -7.38
CA TYR A 166 -11.80 2.35 -8.24
C TYR A 166 -11.41 1.14 -7.39
N GLY A 167 -11.82 -0.06 -7.80
CA GLY A 167 -11.56 -1.30 -7.05
C GLY A 167 -12.71 -1.71 -6.11
N ASN A 168 -13.90 -1.17 -6.32
CA ASN A 168 -15.10 -1.52 -5.54
C ASN A 168 -15.62 -2.88 -5.92
N GLY A 169 -15.41 -3.89 -5.11
CA GLY A 169 -16.12 -5.14 -4.92
C GLY A 169 -17.12 -5.65 -5.99
N SER A 170 -17.06 -5.12 -7.23
CA SER A 170 -17.92 -5.61 -8.30
C SER A 170 -17.53 -7.04 -8.63
N ARG A 171 -18.51 -7.93 -8.64
CA ARG A 171 -18.34 -9.33 -9.00
C ARG A 171 -17.87 -9.43 -10.44
N GLY A 172 -16.73 -10.03 -10.72
CA GLY A 172 -16.35 -10.48 -12.03
C GLY A 172 -16.69 -11.92 -12.24
N THR A 173 -16.37 -12.32 -13.44
CA THR A 173 -16.57 -13.70 -13.90
C THR A 173 -15.88 -14.66 -12.95
N ARG A 174 -16.53 -15.80 -12.69
CA ARG A 174 -15.90 -16.97 -12.07
C ARG A 174 -14.80 -17.46 -13.01
N GLY A 175 -13.59 -17.03 -12.80
CA GLY A 175 -12.45 -17.34 -13.65
C GLY A 175 -11.15 -17.39 -12.88
N ILE A 176 -10.06 -17.53 -13.62
CA ILE A 176 -8.68 -17.71 -13.15
C ILE A 176 -8.19 -16.58 -12.25
N SER A 177 -8.66 -15.36 -12.50
CA SER A 177 -8.53 -14.23 -11.59
C SER A 177 -9.89 -13.95 -10.96
N SER A 178 -10.01 -14.22 -9.66
CA SER A 178 -11.19 -13.81 -8.95
C SER A 178 -11.20 -12.27 -8.86
N ASN A 179 -12.38 -11.65 -8.92
CA ASN A 179 -12.57 -10.21 -8.65
C ASN A 179 -12.21 -9.79 -7.25
N PHE A 180 -11.71 -10.70 -6.48
CA PHE A 180 -11.31 -10.52 -5.12
C PHE A 180 -9.86 -10.07 -5.00
N ASP A 181 -9.14 -10.06 -6.13
CA ASP A 181 -7.78 -9.53 -6.20
C ASP A 181 -7.84 -8.06 -6.60
N GLY A 182 -6.98 -7.26 -6.03
CA GLY A 182 -6.92 -5.83 -6.31
C GLY A 182 -6.52 -5.57 -7.76
N GLN A 183 -7.21 -4.66 -8.42
CA GLN A 183 -6.96 -4.27 -9.81
C GLN A 183 -6.99 -2.75 -9.97
N GLY A 184 -6.29 -2.27 -11.00
CA GLY A 184 -6.29 -0.86 -11.39
C GLY A 184 -5.33 0.04 -10.64
N TYR A 185 -4.66 -0.48 -9.63
CA TYR A 185 -3.54 0.16 -8.95
C TYR A 185 -2.30 -0.76 -9.02
N LYS A 186 -1.13 -0.19 -8.95
CA LYS A 186 0.11 -0.96 -8.97
C LYS A 186 0.81 -0.90 -7.63
N VAL A 187 1.20 -2.05 -7.09
CA VAL A 187 1.87 -2.18 -5.79
C VAL A 187 3.30 -2.65 -5.98
N TYR A 188 4.22 -2.03 -5.27
CA TYR A 188 5.62 -2.42 -5.17
C TYR A 188 5.98 -2.68 -3.70
N LEU A 189 6.81 -3.70 -3.47
CA LEU A 189 7.44 -3.98 -2.19
C LEU A 189 8.95 -3.85 -2.35
N ASN A 190 9.56 -2.85 -1.69
CA ASN A 190 10.98 -2.52 -1.86
C ASN A 190 11.42 -2.37 -3.33
N GLY A 191 10.54 -1.79 -4.19
CA GLY A 191 10.79 -1.63 -5.62
C GLY A 191 10.54 -2.86 -6.49
N ILE A 192 10.14 -3.99 -5.91
CA ILE A 192 9.75 -5.21 -6.62
C ILE A 192 8.23 -5.18 -6.83
N PRO A 193 7.70 -5.39 -8.04
CA PRO A 193 6.26 -5.46 -8.26
C PRO A 193 5.61 -6.58 -7.44
N VAL A 194 4.59 -6.24 -6.67
CA VAL A 194 3.61 -7.17 -6.07
C VAL A 194 2.50 -7.44 -7.08
N THR A 195 2.08 -6.39 -7.78
CA THR A 195 1.15 -6.49 -8.91
C THR A 195 1.80 -7.30 -10.02
N ASP A 196 1.13 -8.34 -10.46
CA ASP A 196 1.60 -9.23 -11.52
C ASP A 196 1.52 -8.58 -12.91
N ALA A 197 1.94 -9.30 -13.94
CA ALA A 197 1.96 -8.80 -15.31
C ALA A 197 0.54 -8.58 -15.89
N GLU A 198 -0.50 -9.19 -15.32
CA GLU A 198 -1.89 -8.93 -15.70
C GLU A 198 -2.49 -7.67 -15.05
N GLY A 199 -1.76 -7.03 -14.15
CA GLY A 199 -2.27 -5.90 -13.35
C GLY A 199 -3.10 -6.34 -12.15
N ILE A 200 -2.94 -7.59 -11.69
CA ILE A 200 -3.63 -8.15 -10.52
C ILE A 200 -2.70 -8.07 -9.31
N THR A 201 -3.23 -7.60 -8.20
CA THR A 201 -2.49 -7.47 -6.93
C THR A 201 -3.09 -8.41 -5.89
N THR A 202 -2.32 -9.42 -5.48
CA THR A 202 -2.60 -10.26 -4.33
C THR A 202 -1.75 -9.77 -3.16
N LEU A 203 -2.40 -9.41 -2.05
CA LEU A 203 -1.75 -8.87 -0.86
C LEU A 203 -1.65 -9.88 0.30
N ASP A 204 -2.15 -11.09 0.10
CA ASP A 204 -2.20 -12.14 1.13
C ASP A 204 -0.81 -12.64 1.53
N ASP A 205 0.18 -12.46 0.66
CA ASP A 205 1.57 -12.81 0.88
C ASP A 205 2.41 -11.71 1.55
N ILE A 206 1.83 -10.55 1.86
CA ILE A 206 2.55 -9.47 2.52
C ILE A 206 2.39 -9.55 4.04
N ASP A 207 3.51 -9.43 4.75
CA ASP A 207 3.50 -9.21 6.19
C ASP A 207 3.52 -7.72 6.51
N TYR A 208 2.36 -7.17 6.83
CA TYR A 208 2.22 -5.73 7.12
C TYR A 208 2.89 -5.29 8.41
N GLY A 209 3.03 -6.20 9.38
CA GLY A 209 3.76 -5.90 10.61
C GLY A 209 5.24 -5.59 10.39
N SER A 210 5.81 -6.03 9.28
CA SER A 210 7.17 -5.71 8.85
C SER A 210 7.27 -4.46 7.95
N VAL A 211 6.15 -3.86 7.55
CA VAL A 211 6.16 -2.65 6.72
C VAL A 211 6.50 -1.43 7.55
N ALA A 212 7.51 -0.67 7.14
CA ALA A 212 7.99 0.55 7.81
C ALA A 212 7.28 1.80 7.32
N ASN A 213 6.98 1.88 6.04
CA ASN A 213 6.24 3.01 5.46
C ASN A 213 5.48 2.60 4.21
N VAL A 214 4.45 3.38 3.90
CA VAL A 214 3.60 3.22 2.72
C VAL A 214 3.48 4.57 2.05
N GLU A 215 3.78 4.63 0.75
CA GLU A 215 3.52 5.80 -0.10
C GLU A 215 2.38 5.47 -1.05
N ILE A 216 1.36 6.32 -1.13
CA ILE A 216 0.20 6.14 -2.00
C ILE A 216 0.07 7.32 -2.93
N VAL A 217 0.30 7.10 -4.22
CA VAL A 217 -0.02 8.04 -5.30
C VAL A 217 -1.48 7.84 -5.67
N LYS A 218 -2.29 8.89 -5.56
CA LYS A 218 -3.74 8.83 -5.80
C LYS A 218 -4.10 9.40 -7.16
N GLY A 219 -4.97 8.68 -7.87
CA GLY A 219 -5.34 8.98 -9.25
C GLY A 219 -4.42 8.33 -10.29
N PRO A 220 -4.70 8.52 -11.60
CA PRO A 220 -3.97 7.88 -12.68
C PRO A 220 -2.47 8.13 -12.60
N ALA A 221 -1.68 7.06 -12.57
CA ALA A 221 -0.23 7.09 -12.46
C ALA A 221 0.44 6.32 -13.64
N GLY A 222 -0.24 6.26 -14.79
CA GLY A 222 0.18 5.49 -15.95
C GLY A 222 1.50 5.94 -16.56
N THR A 223 1.86 7.21 -16.42
CA THR A 223 3.12 7.75 -16.93
C THR A 223 4.33 7.01 -16.40
N LEU A 224 4.43 6.77 -15.09
CA LEU A 224 5.60 6.14 -14.47
C LEU A 224 5.40 4.65 -14.13
N TYR A 225 4.14 4.19 -14.05
CA TYR A 225 3.79 2.86 -13.54
C TYR A 225 3.01 1.99 -14.52
N GLY A 226 2.80 2.46 -15.77
CA GLY A 226 2.12 1.68 -16.80
C GLY A 226 0.63 1.49 -16.48
N GLN A 227 0.19 0.27 -16.18
CA GLN A 227 -1.20 -0.06 -15.93
C GLN A 227 -1.66 0.35 -14.52
N ALA A 228 -1.60 1.64 -14.20
CA ALA A 228 -1.99 2.23 -12.93
C ALA A 228 -3.09 3.28 -13.15
N ILE A 229 -4.32 2.82 -13.45
CA ILE A 229 -5.47 3.69 -13.77
C ILE A 229 -5.96 4.48 -12.55
N SER A 230 -5.80 3.94 -11.34
CA SER A 230 -6.30 4.58 -10.10
C SER A 230 -5.19 5.02 -9.14
N GLY A 231 -3.95 4.55 -9.35
CA GLY A 231 -2.84 4.94 -8.49
C GLY A 231 -1.73 3.92 -8.37
N ALA A 232 -0.76 4.25 -7.51
CA ALA A 232 0.34 3.34 -7.15
C ALA A 232 0.56 3.34 -5.65
N VAL A 233 0.94 2.17 -5.10
CA VAL A 233 1.23 1.96 -3.68
C VAL A 233 2.64 1.39 -3.54
N LEU A 234 3.48 2.08 -2.80
CA LEU A 234 4.85 1.65 -2.55
C LEU A 234 4.99 1.29 -1.08
N LEU A 235 5.22 0.01 -0.85
CA LEU A 235 5.46 -0.58 0.45
C LEU A 235 6.97 -0.70 0.68
N LYS A 236 7.45 -0.24 1.82
CA LYS A 236 8.83 -0.46 2.25
C LYS A 236 8.84 -1.24 3.56
N ILE A 237 9.55 -2.34 3.56
CA ILE A 237 9.84 -3.11 4.78
C ILE A 237 10.87 -2.35 5.61
N VAL A 238 10.88 -2.61 6.91
CA VAL A 238 11.90 -2.08 7.83
C VAL A 238 13.30 -2.38 7.27
N ALA A 239 14.06 -1.32 7.04
CA ALA A 239 15.44 -1.43 6.57
C ALA A 239 16.40 -1.67 7.75
N PRO A 240 17.54 -2.33 7.52
CA PRO A 240 18.56 -2.49 8.56
C PRO A 240 19.17 -1.14 8.96
N GLU A 241 19.31 -0.90 10.25
CA GLU A 241 19.95 0.32 10.79
C GLU A 241 21.46 0.21 10.64
N LYS A 242 22.11 1.19 10.01
CA LYS A 242 23.57 1.22 9.85
C LYS A 242 24.27 1.33 11.20
N GLY A 243 25.41 0.65 11.35
CA GLY A 243 26.22 0.66 12.55
C GLY A 243 25.61 -0.09 13.75
N ARG A 244 24.54 -0.87 13.57
CA ARG A 244 23.89 -1.61 14.64
C ARG A 244 23.78 -3.09 14.32
N THR A 245 24.15 -3.91 15.31
CA THR A 245 23.85 -5.35 15.33
C THR A 245 22.87 -5.61 16.47
N SER A 246 21.76 -6.27 16.18
CA SER A 246 20.69 -6.47 17.17
C SER A 246 19.89 -7.74 16.92
N ILE A 247 19.27 -8.23 17.98
CA ILE A 247 18.22 -9.23 17.94
C ILE A 247 16.95 -8.63 18.53
N GLY A 248 15.82 -8.82 17.89
CA GLY A 248 14.52 -8.34 18.34
C GLY A 248 13.49 -9.46 18.37
N GLN A 249 12.61 -9.42 19.37
CA GLN A 249 11.46 -10.30 19.50
C GLN A 249 10.20 -9.46 19.69
N ASN A 250 9.24 -9.61 18.77
CA ASN A 250 7.91 -9.03 18.90
C ASN A 250 6.89 -10.14 19.16
N THR A 251 6.10 -9.96 20.20
CA THR A 251 5.01 -10.87 20.57
C THR A 251 3.74 -10.07 20.70
N MET A 252 2.65 -10.50 20.04
CA MET A 252 1.32 -9.93 20.16
C MET A 252 0.31 -11.05 20.37
N ILE A 253 -0.64 -10.80 21.26
CA ILE A 253 -1.80 -11.65 21.51
C ILE A 253 -3.08 -10.81 21.49
N GLY A 254 -4.20 -11.43 21.20
CA GLY A 254 -5.49 -10.74 21.17
C GLY A 254 -6.69 -11.66 21.17
N ASN A 255 -7.88 -11.09 21.07
CA ASN A 255 -9.12 -11.83 20.93
C ASN A 255 -9.09 -12.76 19.72
N TYR A 256 -9.95 -13.75 19.74
CA TYR A 256 -10.12 -14.74 18.65
C TYR A 256 -8.85 -15.54 18.36
N GLY A 257 -8.10 -15.88 19.43
CA GLY A 257 -6.88 -16.67 19.31
C GLY A 257 -5.77 -15.96 18.53
N LEU A 258 -5.82 -14.62 18.37
CA LEU A 258 -4.75 -13.89 17.68
C LEU A 258 -3.43 -14.05 18.44
N GLN A 259 -2.45 -14.60 17.76
CA GLN A 259 -1.07 -14.74 18.21
C GLN A 259 -0.14 -14.35 17.08
N ARG A 260 0.85 -13.54 17.39
CA ARG A 260 1.90 -13.17 16.44
C ARG A 260 3.24 -13.18 17.15
N PHE A 261 4.20 -13.89 16.57
CA PHE A 261 5.60 -13.95 17.00
C PHE A 261 6.49 -13.55 15.84
N THR A 262 7.38 -12.60 16.05
CA THR A 262 8.29 -12.14 15.01
C THR A 262 9.67 -11.95 15.61
N THR A 263 10.65 -12.65 15.05
CA THR A 263 12.07 -12.54 15.41
C THR A 263 12.80 -11.79 14.32
N THR A 264 13.60 -10.81 14.69
CA THR A 264 14.44 -10.03 13.76
C THR A 264 15.90 -10.15 14.16
N LEU A 265 16.74 -10.42 13.18
CA LEU A 265 18.20 -10.46 13.31
C LEU A 265 18.78 -9.41 12.38
N GLN A 266 19.57 -8.51 12.94
CA GLN A 266 20.21 -7.45 12.19
C GLN A 266 21.72 -7.49 12.42
N ALA A 267 22.48 -7.40 11.33
CA ALA A 267 23.92 -7.22 11.38
C ALA A 267 24.34 -6.06 10.47
N SER A 268 25.20 -5.19 10.94
CA SER A 268 25.63 -4.03 10.18
C SER A 268 27.12 -3.77 10.39
N GLY A 269 27.82 -3.55 9.27
CA GLY A 269 29.17 -3.03 9.18
C GLY A 269 29.18 -1.65 8.53
N ASP A 270 30.37 -1.15 8.18
CA ASP A 270 30.55 0.20 7.63
C ASP A 270 29.86 0.38 6.25
N ARG A 271 29.91 -0.65 5.41
CA ARG A 271 29.42 -0.63 4.02
C ARG A 271 28.35 -1.68 3.71
N SER A 272 27.91 -2.43 4.70
CA SER A 272 26.93 -3.47 4.53
C SER A 272 26.01 -3.56 5.73
N SER A 273 24.74 -3.78 5.49
CA SER A 273 23.78 -4.07 6.54
C SER A 273 22.76 -5.08 6.06
N VAL A 274 22.39 -6.01 6.91
CA VAL A 274 21.44 -7.08 6.63
C VAL A 274 20.42 -7.19 7.74
N LEU A 275 19.19 -7.51 7.38
CA LEU A 275 18.08 -7.78 8.28
C LEU A 275 17.39 -9.06 7.85
N LEU A 276 17.28 -10.01 8.74
CA LEU A 276 16.48 -11.22 8.61
C LEU A 276 15.30 -11.13 9.57
N THR A 277 14.10 -11.34 9.06
CA THR A 277 12.87 -11.40 9.83
C THR A 277 12.18 -12.73 9.61
N TYR A 278 11.90 -13.46 10.67
CA TYR A 278 11.03 -14.64 10.66
C TYR A 278 9.82 -14.37 11.53
N GLY A 279 8.63 -14.75 11.08
CA GLY A 279 7.43 -14.57 11.87
C GLY A 279 6.34 -15.58 11.56
N ARG A 280 5.48 -15.75 12.57
CA ARG A 280 4.25 -16.54 12.49
C ARG A 280 3.10 -15.74 13.08
N GLN A 281 1.96 -15.75 12.39
CA GLN A 281 0.71 -15.16 12.83
C GLN A 281 -0.40 -16.21 12.73
N LYS A 282 -1.21 -16.34 13.78
CA LYS A 282 -2.35 -17.23 13.85
C LYS A 282 -3.55 -16.48 14.41
N SER A 283 -4.76 -16.85 13.96
CA SER A 283 -6.04 -16.46 14.56
C SER A 283 -7.03 -17.62 14.37
N ASP A 284 -7.85 -17.87 15.39
CA ASP A 284 -8.93 -18.85 15.29
C ASP A 284 -10.17 -18.30 14.57
N GLY A 285 -10.17 -16.95 14.31
CA GLY A 285 -11.29 -16.25 13.68
C GLY A 285 -12.42 -15.92 14.65
N PHE A 286 -13.28 -15.01 14.23
CA PHE A 286 -14.41 -14.51 15.05
C PHE A 286 -15.75 -15.16 14.67
N SER A 287 -15.73 -16.09 13.75
CA SER A 287 -16.89 -16.85 13.26
C SER A 287 -16.46 -18.28 12.95
N ILE A 288 -17.42 -19.15 12.67
CA ILE A 288 -17.13 -20.49 12.17
C ILE A 288 -16.40 -20.39 10.82
N HIS A 289 -15.50 -21.33 10.56
CA HIS A 289 -14.77 -21.44 9.29
C HIS A 289 -14.13 -20.11 8.86
N ASN A 290 -13.37 -19.51 9.79
CA ASN A 290 -12.79 -18.18 9.63
C ASN A 290 -11.38 -18.09 10.25
N SER A 291 -10.69 -19.23 10.40
CA SER A 291 -9.32 -19.24 10.94
C SER A 291 -8.30 -18.73 9.92
N SER A 292 -7.16 -18.28 10.42
CA SER A 292 -6.08 -17.74 9.61
C SER A 292 -4.72 -18.15 10.17
N ASN A 293 -3.79 -18.52 9.31
CA ASN A 293 -2.41 -18.84 9.66
C ASN A 293 -1.46 -18.31 8.59
N LYS A 294 -0.39 -17.62 9.01
CA LYS A 294 0.63 -17.07 8.12
C LYS A 294 2.01 -17.26 8.71
N ASP A 295 2.89 -17.92 7.95
CA ASP A 295 4.32 -18.01 8.22
C ASP A 295 5.08 -17.19 7.17
N PHE A 296 6.11 -16.45 7.58
CA PHE A 296 6.88 -15.63 6.65
C PHE A 296 8.36 -15.49 7.05
N VAL A 297 9.20 -15.34 6.04
CA VAL A 297 10.61 -15.00 6.17
C VAL A 297 10.91 -13.86 5.21
N ASN A 298 11.59 -12.81 5.69
CA ASN A 298 12.07 -11.71 4.86
C ASN A 298 13.56 -11.48 5.15
N PHE A 299 14.34 -11.38 4.10
CA PHE A 299 15.75 -10.97 4.14
C PHE A 299 15.95 -9.70 3.31
N ILE A 300 16.57 -8.70 3.89
CA ILE A 300 16.95 -7.47 3.22
C ILE A 300 18.43 -7.26 3.43
N GLY A 301 19.19 -7.01 2.35
CA GLY A 301 20.59 -6.62 2.38
C GLY A 301 20.79 -5.28 1.67
N GLU A 302 21.52 -4.38 2.30
CA GLU A 302 22.00 -3.15 1.69
C GLU A 302 23.52 -3.17 1.70
N PHE A 303 24.13 -3.04 0.53
CA PHE A 303 25.56 -3.09 0.31
C PHE A 303 26.02 -1.84 -0.44
N GLN A 304 27.09 -1.24 0.00
CA GLN A 304 27.69 -0.06 -0.60
C GLN A 304 29.14 -0.36 -1.07
N PRO A 305 29.30 -1.09 -2.23
CA PRO A 305 30.63 -1.49 -2.71
C PRO A 305 31.57 -0.30 -2.93
N SER A 306 31.02 0.86 -3.28
CA SER A 306 31.75 2.11 -3.40
C SER A 306 30.85 3.29 -3.02
N GLU A 307 31.41 4.50 -2.93
CA GLU A 307 30.62 5.73 -2.69
C GLU A 307 29.61 6.05 -3.84
N ARG A 308 29.78 5.42 -4.99
CA ARG A 308 28.94 5.63 -6.16
C ARG A 308 27.94 4.49 -6.41
N GLN A 309 28.02 3.40 -5.63
CA GLN A 309 27.24 2.19 -5.86
C GLN A 309 26.47 1.79 -4.60
N THR A 310 25.22 1.44 -4.80
CA THR A 310 24.41 0.78 -3.78
C THR A 310 23.75 -0.44 -4.40
N VAL A 311 23.82 -1.58 -3.72
CA VAL A 311 23.13 -2.81 -4.08
C VAL A 311 22.15 -3.13 -2.96
N THR A 312 20.89 -3.26 -3.29
CA THR A 312 19.85 -3.69 -2.36
C THR A 312 19.31 -5.04 -2.79
N THR A 313 19.25 -5.99 -1.87
CA THR A 313 18.68 -7.32 -2.11
C THR A 313 17.45 -7.52 -1.24
N TYR A 314 16.48 -8.21 -1.79
CA TYR A 314 15.29 -8.67 -1.06
C TYR A 314 15.01 -10.14 -1.40
N LEU A 315 14.80 -10.96 -0.38
CA LEU A 315 14.30 -12.33 -0.50
C LEU A 315 13.15 -12.48 0.50
N GLY A 316 12.02 -12.98 0.04
CA GLY A 316 10.85 -13.21 0.87
C GLY A 316 10.20 -14.55 0.57
N TYR A 317 9.75 -15.23 1.61
CA TYR A 317 8.89 -16.39 1.51
C TYR A 317 7.70 -16.20 2.44
N THR A 318 6.52 -16.47 1.96
CA THR A 318 5.30 -16.43 2.76
C THR A 318 4.43 -17.63 2.42
N ASN A 319 3.86 -18.24 3.45
CA ASN A 319 2.82 -19.25 3.35
C ASN A 319 1.64 -18.80 4.20
N SER A 320 0.48 -18.57 3.57
CA SER A 320 -0.73 -18.01 4.20
C SER A 320 -1.93 -18.88 3.89
N TYR A 321 -2.65 -19.26 4.91
CA TYR A 321 -3.90 -20.01 4.82
C TYR A 321 -5.00 -19.24 5.55
N ASP A 322 -6.11 -18.97 4.86
CA ASP A 322 -7.26 -18.25 5.37
C ASP A 322 -8.54 -19.02 5.05
N GLU A 323 -9.29 -19.46 6.06
CA GLU A 323 -10.64 -19.95 5.88
C GLU A 323 -11.60 -18.83 5.49
N ARG A 324 -12.64 -19.18 4.74
CA ARG A 324 -13.63 -18.25 4.20
C ARG A 324 -15.04 -18.73 4.55
N LEU A 325 -15.70 -17.99 5.41
CA LEU A 325 -17.10 -18.26 5.78
C LEU A 325 -18.09 -17.93 4.65
N GLY A 326 -17.62 -17.28 3.57
CA GLY A 326 -18.45 -16.79 2.48
C GLY A 326 -19.17 -15.49 2.82
N GLU A 327 -19.91 -14.98 1.85
CA GLU A 327 -20.71 -13.77 1.99
C GLU A 327 -22.01 -14.07 2.74
N LEU A 328 -22.35 -13.21 3.71
CA LEU A 328 -23.64 -13.24 4.41
C LEU A 328 -24.73 -12.58 3.56
N THR A 329 -25.93 -13.13 3.61
CA THR A 329 -27.12 -12.48 3.06
C THR A 329 -27.48 -11.22 3.84
N LEU A 330 -28.29 -10.34 3.25
CA LEU A 330 -28.85 -9.17 3.96
C LEU A 330 -29.58 -9.57 5.24
N ALA A 331 -30.33 -10.68 5.22
CA ALA A 331 -31.09 -11.17 6.37
C ALA A 331 -30.16 -11.68 7.49
N GLN A 332 -29.16 -12.50 7.17
CA GLN A 332 -28.18 -12.97 8.15
C GLN A 332 -27.43 -11.80 8.79
N TYR A 333 -26.97 -10.84 7.98
CA TYR A 333 -26.25 -9.67 8.50
C TYR A 333 -27.13 -8.84 9.43
N ALA A 334 -28.41 -8.58 9.07
CA ALA A 334 -29.35 -7.85 9.91
C ALA A 334 -29.67 -8.59 11.22
N ALA A 335 -29.78 -9.93 11.17
CA ALA A 335 -30.00 -10.77 12.35
C ALA A 335 -28.74 -10.98 13.20
N LYS A 336 -27.57 -10.47 12.78
CA LYS A 336 -26.24 -10.79 13.36
C LYS A 336 -25.95 -12.31 13.38
N ASP A 337 -26.51 -13.03 12.42
CA ASP A 337 -26.25 -14.45 12.21
C ASP A 337 -24.95 -14.65 11.41
N TYR A 338 -23.90 -15.02 12.11
CA TYR A 338 -22.58 -15.26 11.54
C TYR A 338 -22.32 -16.76 11.30
N SER A 339 -23.37 -17.52 11.03
CA SER A 339 -23.27 -18.95 10.66
C SER A 339 -22.59 -19.19 9.31
N GLY A 340 -22.37 -18.10 8.54
CA GLY A 340 -21.67 -18.15 7.27
C GLY A 340 -22.53 -18.65 6.10
N ASN A 341 -21.89 -18.77 4.94
CA ASN A 341 -22.50 -19.31 3.74
C ASN A 341 -22.21 -20.81 3.63
N ILE A 342 -23.24 -21.64 3.74
CA ILE A 342 -23.12 -23.10 3.75
C ILE A 342 -22.44 -23.66 2.48
N GLU A 343 -22.61 -22.95 1.33
CA GLU A 343 -21.96 -23.37 0.08
C GLU A 343 -20.44 -23.21 0.10
N TYR A 344 -19.93 -22.24 0.87
CA TYR A 344 -18.50 -22.11 1.12
C TYR A 344 -18.02 -23.16 2.16
N ILE A 345 -18.73 -23.26 3.28
CA ILE A 345 -18.32 -24.09 4.41
C ILE A 345 -18.23 -25.57 4.02
N LYS A 346 -19.28 -26.12 3.38
CA LYS A 346 -19.29 -27.53 2.96
C LYS A 346 -18.19 -27.89 1.95
N ARG A 347 -17.69 -26.88 1.18
CA ARG A 347 -16.59 -27.02 0.22
C ARG A 347 -15.24 -26.69 0.83
N ASN A 348 -15.16 -26.57 2.15
CA ASN A 348 -13.95 -26.10 2.84
C ASN A 348 -13.43 -24.80 2.21
N GLY A 349 -14.27 -23.77 2.15
CA GLY A 349 -13.94 -22.50 1.52
C GLY A 349 -12.69 -21.88 2.13
N HIS A 350 -11.65 -21.70 1.34
CA HIS A 350 -10.36 -21.15 1.81
C HIS A 350 -9.58 -20.45 0.70
N SER A 351 -8.51 -19.80 1.11
CA SER A 351 -7.43 -19.31 0.26
C SER A 351 -6.11 -19.74 0.88
N HIS A 352 -5.36 -20.55 0.17
CA HIS A 352 -3.99 -20.92 0.53
C HIS A 352 -3.04 -20.32 -0.49
N VAL A 353 -2.09 -19.52 -0.03
CA VAL A 353 -1.14 -18.79 -0.89
C VAL A 353 0.27 -19.05 -0.39
N SER A 354 1.13 -19.53 -1.27
CA SER A 354 2.57 -19.64 -1.02
C SER A 354 3.31 -18.82 -2.06
N THR A 355 4.17 -17.91 -1.61
CA THR A 355 4.91 -17.00 -2.48
C THR A 355 6.39 -17.00 -2.11
N PHE A 356 7.24 -17.13 -3.12
CA PHE A 356 8.65 -16.80 -3.04
C PHE A 356 8.93 -15.58 -3.90
N ARG A 357 9.56 -14.55 -3.34
CA ARG A 357 9.87 -13.29 -4.03
C ARG A 357 11.35 -12.96 -3.86
N ALA A 358 12.01 -12.67 -4.96
CA ALA A 358 13.40 -12.26 -4.98
C ALA A 358 13.59 -11.00 -5.83
N GLY A 359 14.47 -10.12 -5.41
CA GLY A 359 14.85 -8.94 -6.17
C GLY A 359 16.22 -8.41 -5.80
N LEU A 360 16.85 -7.82 -6.77
CA LEU A 360 18.14 -7.15 -6.66
C LEU A 360 18.05 -5.81 -7.38
N ALA A 361 18.34 -4.73 -6.67
CA ALA A 361 18.43 -3.39 -7.24
C ALA A 361 19.87 -2.89 -7.12
N HIS A 362 20.42 -2.41 -8.24
CA HIS A 362 21.73 -1.77 -8.32
C HIS A 362 21.53 -0.31 -8.70
N SER A 363 21.97 0.60 -7.85
CA SER A 363 22.02 2.03 -8.14
C SER A 363 23.46 2.46 -8.36
N TYR A 364 23.71 3.17 -9.46
CA TYR A 364 25.02 3.69 -9.83
C TYR A 364 24.96 5.19 -10.13
N ARG A 365 25.78 5.97 -9.44
CA ARG A 365 25.91 7.41 -9.68
C ARG A 365 27.08 7.70 -10.64
N PHE A 366 26.78 7.93 -11.91
CA PHE A 366 27.77 8.26 -12.95
C PHE A 366 28.44 9.59 -12.67
N SER A 367 27.63 10.57 -12.27
CA SER A 367 28.07 11.92 -11.92
C SER A 367 27.14 12.52 -10.86
N LYS A 368 27.39 13.75 -10.44
CA LYS A 368 26.45 14.51 -9.57
C LYS A 368 25.10 14.79 -10.24
N ASN A 369 25.03 14.64 -11.57
CA ASN A 369 23.87 15.00 -12.38
C ASN A 369 23.11 13.79 -12.92
N VAL A 370 23.72 12.59 -12.96
CA VAL A 370 23.15 11.40 -13.59
C VAL A 370 23.36 10.18 -12.70
N SER A 371 22.30 9.50 -12.40
CA SER A 371 22.30 8.17 -11.77
C SER A 371 21.40 7.20 -12.52
N ASN A 372 21.70 5.92 -12.41
CA ASN A 372 20.86 4.84 -12.90
C ASN A 372 20.49 3.94 -11.73
N THR A 373 19.25 3.47 -11.74
CA THR A 373 18.81 2.38 -10.87
C THR A 373 18.21 1.29 -11.74
N THR A 374 18.79 0.09 -11.67
CA THR A 374 18.29 -1.10 -12.35
C THR A 374 17.92 -2.15 -11.32
N SER A 375 16.69 -2.63 -11.36
CA SER A 375 16.21 -3.75 -10.56
C SER A 375 15.83 -4.93 -11.44
N VAL A 376 16.19 -6.13 -11.01
CA VAL A 376 15.72 -7.40 -11.55
C VAL A 376 14.95 -8.15 -10.48
N PHE A 377 13.89 -8.85 -10.85
CA PHE A 377 13.03 -9.52 -9.89
C PHE A 377 12.40 -10.80 -10.45
N GLY A 378 12.06 -11.69 -9.54
CA GLY A 378 11.29 -12.90 -9.80
C GLY A 378 10.37 -13.24 -8.64
N VAL A 379 9.16 -13.69 -8.96
CA VAL A 379 8.13 -14.09 -8.00
C VAL A 379 7.54 -15.41 -8.44
N GLY A 380 7.69 -16.44 -7.61
CA GLY A 380 6.97 -17.69 -7.74
C GLY A 380 5.75 -17.65 -6.82
N PHE A 381 4.57 -17.86 -7.37
CA PHE A 381 3.31 -17.83 -6.66
C PHE A 381 2.54 -19.13 -6.92
N ARG A 382 2.09 -19.75 -5.84
CA ARG A 382 1.17 -20.88 -5.87
C ARG A 382 -0.03 -20.56 -4.99
N SER A 383 -1.22 -20.84 -5.48
CA SER A 383 -2.40 -20.83 -4.65
C SER A 383 -3.30 -22.02 -4.93
N ASP A 384 -3.96 -22.52 -3.90
CA ASP A 384 -5.18 -23.29 -4.00
C ASP A 384 -6.29 -22.54 -3.26
N ALA A 385 -7.47 -22.54 -3.84
CA ALA A 385 -8.60 -21.79 -3.31
C ALA A 385 -9.90 -22.56 -3.53
N SER A 386 -10.69 -22.71 -2.47
CA SER A 386 -12.04 -23.27 -2.55
C SER A 386 -13.10 -22.21 -2.25
N SER A 387 -14.23 -22.29 -2.94
CA SER A 387 -15.37 -21.41 -2.80
C SER A 387 -16.68 -22.10 -3.16
N ALA A 388 -17.79 -21.39 -3.07
CA ALA A 388 -19.09 -21.88 -3.55
C ALA A 388 -19.06 -22.30 -5.04
N GLY A 389 -18.13 -21.76 -5.83
CA GLY A 389 -17.97 -22.08 -7.25
C GLY A 389 -17.11 -23.28 -7.59
N GLY A 390 -16.44 -23.87 -6.62
CA GLY A 390 -15.52 -25.00 -6.82
C GLY A 390 -14.11 -24.73 -6.28
N TRP A 391 -13.16 -25.57 -6.67
CA TRP A 391 -11.75 -25.49 -6.31
C TRP A 391 -10.91 -25.02 -7.48
N THR A 392 -9.89 -24.20 -7.24
CA THR A 392 -8.95 -23.73 -8.26
C THR A 392 -7.53 -23.82 -7.76
N ASP A 393 -6.67 -24.50 -8.50
CA ASP A 393 -5.21 -24.47 -8.34
C ASP A 393 -4.61 -23.48 -9.33
N LYS A 394 -3.75 -22.58 -8.85
CA LYS A 394 -3.04 -21.61 -9.69
C LYS A 394 -1.54 -21.64 -9.39
N ASN A 395 -0.72 -21.74 -10.41
CA ASN A 395 0.71 -21.61 -10.34
C ASN A 395 1.16 -20.49 -11.29
N THR A 396 2.03 -19.62 -10.81
CA THR A 396 2.49 -18.45 -11.58
C THR A 396 3.95 -18.21 -11.32
N VAL A 397 4.69 -17.90 -12.39
CA VAL A 397 6.03 -17.33 -12.32
C VAL A 397 5.98 -15.96 -12.99
N ASN A 398 6.25 -14.90 -12.23
CA ASN A 398 6.31 -13.52 -12.71
C ASN A 398 7.72 -13.00 -12.54
N TYR A 399 8.36 -12.50 -13.60
CA TYR A 399 9.72 -12.01 -13.57
C TYR A 399 9.91 -10.83 -14.52
N GLY A 400 10.97 -10.08 -14.30
CA GLY A 400 11.23 -8.92 -15.13
C GLY A 400 12.33 -8.03 -14.60
N PHE A 401 12.41 -6.86 -15.21
CA PHE A 401 13.34 -5.83 -14.80
C PHE A 401 12.71 -4.44 -14.97
N ARG A 402 13.22 -3.50 -14.18
CA ARG A 402 12.97 -2.06 -14.33
C ARG A 402 14.31 -1.35 -14.30
N THR A 403 14.55 -0.46 -15.25
CA THR A 403 15.71 0.41 -15.25
C THR A 403 15.30 1.85 -15.50
N SER A 404 15.88 2.78 -14.74
CA SER A 404 15.62 4.20 -14.88
C SER A 404 16.90 5.02 -14.73
N PHE A 405 16.97 6.08 -15.49
CA PHE A 405 17.97 7.13 -15.37
C PHE A 405 17.32 8.35 -14.72
N ASP A 406 17.88 8.77 -13.60
CA ASP A 406 17.57 10.04 -12.95
C ASP A 406 18.60 11.08 -13.30
N THR A 407 18.12 12.25 -13.72
CA THR A 407 18.97 13.32 -14.20
C THR A 407 18.61 14.64 -13.54
N LYS A 408 19.61 15.50 -13.31
CA LYS A 408 19.40 16.85 -12.77
C LYS A 408 20.47 17.80 -13.30
N PHE A 409 20.07 18.78 -14.09
CA PHE A 409 20.95 19.76 -14.71
C PHE A 409 20.59 21.17 -14.27
N SER A 410 21.58 22.01 -14.07
CA SER A 410 21.39 23.44 -13.98
C SER A 410 21.36 24.03 -15.40
N VAL A 411 20.28 24.72 -15.76
CA VAL A 411 20.01 25.23 -17.10
C VAL A 411 20.13 26.77 -17.17
N GLY A 412 20.86 27.35 -16.22
CA GLY A 412 21.14 28.80 -16.14
C GLY A 412 20.13 29.57 -15.30
N ALA A 413 20.45 30.83 -14.95
CA ALA A 413 19.61 31.79 -14.22
C ALA A 413 18.89 31.23 -12.97
N GLY A 414 19.49 30.28 -12.26
CA GLY A 414 18.90 29.64 -11.06
C GLY A 414 17.84 28.60 -11.38
N SER A 415 17.70 28.18 -12.64
CA SER A 415 16.77 27.15 -13.08
C SER A 415 17.41 25.76 -13.08
N THR A 416 16.61 24.73 -12.82
CA THR A 416 17.03 23.32 -12.85
C THR A 416 16.07 22.50 -13.70
N LEU A 417 16.62 21.62 -14.53
CA LEU A 417 15.89 20.61 -15.27
C LEU A 417 16.19 19.24 -14.64
N SER A 418 15.19 18.56 -14.11
CA SER A 418 15.32 17.23 -13.54
C SER A 418 14.36 16.27 -14.22
N GLY A 419 14.75 15.02 -14.43
CA GLY A 419 13.91 14.07 -15.11
C GLY A 419 14.23 12.62 -14.76
N ILE A 420 13.26 11.75 -15.01
CA ILE A 420 13.38 10.31 -14.95
C ILE A 420 12.98 9.73 -16.32
N THR A 421 13.78 8.83 -16.84
CA THR A 421 13.48 8.11 -18.10
C THR A 421 13.83 6.65 -17.92
N GLY A 422 12.96 5.74 -18.35
CA GLY A 422 13.22 4.31 -18.15
C GLY A 422 12.26 3.38 -18.86
N ILE A 423 12.43 2.12 -18.54
CA ILE A 423 11.62 1.02 -19.04
C ILE A 423 11.37 0.00 -17.92
N GLU A 424 10.18 -0.58 -17.91
CA GLU A 424 9.84 -1.75 -17.11
C GLU A 424 9.28 -2.83 -18.02
N VAL A 425 9.78 -4.04 -17.88
CA VAL A 425 9.29 -5.24 -18.57
C VAL A 425 8.97 -6.29 -17.52
N GLN A 426 7.77 -6.83 -17.59
CA GLN A 426 7.36 -8.00 -16.81
C GLN A 426 6.95 -9.12 -17.77
N ARG A 427 7.13 -10.35 -17.37
CA ARG A 427 6.52 -11.51 -18.00
C ARG A 427 5.99 -12.44 -16.94
N GLN A 428 4.78 -12.90 -17.16
CA GLN A 428 4.11 -13.87 -16.33
C GLN A 428 3.77 -15.10 -17.17
N ASP A 429 4.20 -16.25 -16.71
CA ASP A 429 3.77 -17.55 -17.20
C ASP A 429 2.95 -18.23 -16.10
N ALA A 430 1.71 -18.59 -16.40
CA ALA A 430 0.79 -19.11 -15.39
C ALA A 430 -0.07 -20.24 -15.94
N GLN A 431 -0.52 -21.09 -15.01
CA GLN A 431 -1.53 -22.11 -15.26
C GLN A 431 -2.56 -22.10 -14.14
N ALA A 432 -3.82 -22.22 -14.49
CA ALA A 432 -4.90 -22.44 -13.55
C ALA A 432 -5.75 -23.63 -13.96
N ILE A 433 -6.09 -24.45 -12.96
CA ILE A 433 -6.89 -25.65 -13.12
C ILE A 433 -8.09 -25.54 -12.18
N GLY A 434 -9.29 -25.53 -12.75
CA GLY A 434 -10.53 -25.52 -12.00
C GLY A 434 -11.11 -26.92 -11.84
N TYR A 435 -11.72 -27.15 -10.69
CA TYR A 435 -12.37 -28.41 -10.36
C TYR A 435 -13.77 -28.17 -9.80
N ASN A 436 -14.71 -29.07 -10.11
CA ASN A 436 -15.94 -29.17 -9.34
C ASN A 436 -15.72 -30.08 -8.13
N LEU A 437 -16.62 -29.96 -7.15
CA LEU A 437 -16.58 -30.69 -5.91
C LEU A 437 -17.87 -31.50 -5.77
N LYS A 438 -17.78 -32.64 -5.06
CA LYS A 438 -18.93 -33.50 -4.70
C LYS A 438 -18.88 -33.86 -3.23
N ALA A 439 -20.02 -34.33 -2.70
CA ALA A 439 -20.09 -34.89 -1.37
C ALA A 439 -19.07 -36.03 -1.19
N ALA A 440 -18.42 -36.08 -0.04
CA ALA A 440 -17.47 -37.15 0.26
C ALA A 440 -18.21 -38.49 0.38
N PRO A 441 -17.66 -39.60 -0.10
CA PRO A 441 -18.28 -40.94 0.06
C PRO A 441 -18.49 -41.36 1.51
N SER A 442 -17.75 -40.79 2.44
CA SER A 442 -17.86 -41.00 3.88
C SER A 442 -18.96 -40.20 4.56
N ASP A 443 -19.75 -39.40 3.79
CA ASP A 443 -20.86 -38.64 4.37
C ASP A 443 -21.90 -39.62 4.94
N PRO A 444 -22.23 -39.55 6.23
CA PRO A 444 -23.22 -40.45 6.86
C PRO A 444 -24.64 -40.24 6.29
N ASN A 445 -24.89 -39.12 5.59
CA ASN A 445 -26.17 -38.82 4.96
C ASN A 445 -25.97 -38.39 3.50
N PRO A 446 -25.47 -39.27 2.60
CA PRO A 446 -25.22 -38.93 1.23
C PRO A 446 -26.54 -38.57 0.51
N GLY A 447 -26.63 -37.31 -0.01
CA GLY A 447 -27.85 -36.82 -0.65
C GLY A 447 -28.81 -36.06 0.27
N GLY A 448 -28.59 -36.05 1.57
CA GLY A 448 -29.27 -35.22 2.55
C GLY A 448 -28.60 -33.82 2.72
N PRO A 449 -29.15 -32.97 3.59
CA PRO A 449 -28.52 -31.69 3.90
C PRO A 449 -27.18 -31.91 4.59
N TRP A 450 -26.16 -31.14 4.16
CA TRP A 450 -24.85 -31.13 4.81
C TRP A 450 -24.96 -30.48 6.19
N VAL A 451 -24.37 -31.11 7.21
CA VAL A 451 -24.46 -30.70 8.62
C VAL A 451 -23.05 -30.44 9.17
N LEU A 452 -22.82 -29.23 9.67
CA LEU A 452 -21.54 -28.84 10.26
C LEU A 452 -21.18 -29.73 11.46
N GLY A 453 -19.92 -30.21 11.47
CA GLY A 453 -19.40 -31.08 12.53
C GLY A 453 -19.86 -32.54 12.44
N VAL A 454 -20.74 -32.90 11.48
CA VAL A 454 -21.23 -34.25 11.21
C VAL A 454 -20.83 -34.69 9.80
N SER A 455 -21.17 -33.90 8.77
CA SER A 455 -20.82 -34.20 7.39
C SER A 455 -19.39 -33.80 7.08
N PRO A 456 -18.60 -34.65 6.40
CA PRO A 456 -17.25 -34.28 5.94
C PRO A 456 -17.31 -33.22 4.85
N TYR A 457 -16.23 -32.43 4.68
CA TYR A 457 -16.12 -31.50 3.57
C TYR A 457 -16.20 -32.21 2.23
N TRP A 458 -16.75 -31.51 1.25
CA TRP A 458 -16.79 -31.97 -0.13
C TRP A 458 -15.37 -32.15 -0.70
N ILE A 459 -15.22 -33.13 -1.58
CA ILE A 459 -13.94 -33.49 -2.20
C ILE A 459 -13.92 -33.12 -3.68
N VAL A 460 -12.72 -32.95 -4.22
CA VAL A 460 -12.50 -32.74 -5.66
C VAL A 460 -13.06 -33.92 -6.44
N ASN A 461 -13.83 -33.63 -7.48
CA ASN A 461 -14.47 -34.63 -8.33
C ASN A 461 -13.86 -34.69 -9.74
N ALA A 462 -13.95 -33.58 -10.51
CA ALA A 462 -13.49 -33.56 -11.89
C ALA A 462 -12.93 -32.18 -12.27
N VAL A 463 -12.01 -32.17 -13.23
CA VAL A 463 -11.49 -30.94 -13.84
C VAL A 463 -12.62 -30.28 -14.64
N THR A 464 -12.76 -28.98 -14.48
CA THR A 464 -13.74 -28.14 -15.22
C THR A 464 -13.06 -27.14 -16.14
N SER A 465 -11.80 -26.83 -15.89
CA SER A 465 -10.99 -25.94 -16.73
C SER A 465 -9.49 -26.22 -16.53
N ASN A 466 -8.70 -26.00 -17.57
CA ASN A 466 -7.24 -26.02 -17.50
C ASN A 466 -6.74 -25.02 -18.53
N THR A 467 -6.29 -23.86 -18.06
CA THR A 467 -5.84 -22.78 -18.93
C THR A 467 -4.44 -22.37 -18.54
N ALA A 468 -3.54 -22.37 -19.52
CA ALA A 468 -2.24 -21.72 -19.40
C ALA A 468 -2.30 -20.34 -20.05
N TYR A 469 -1.58 -19.39 -19.50
CA TYR A 469 -1.52 -18.06 -20.08
C TYR A 469 -0.15 -17.40 -19.83
N THR A 470 0.24 -16.60 -20.82
CA THR A 470 1.41 -15.76 -20.75
C THR A 470 1.01 -14.32 -20.97
N THR A 471 1.40 -13.43 -20.06
CA THR A 471 1.16 -11.99 -20.18
C THR A 471 2.46 -11.22 -20.09
N THR A 472 2.68 -10.30 -21.05
CA THR A 472 3.92 -9.52 -21.14
C THR A 472 3.58 -8.04 -21.34
N PRO A 473 3.48 -7.24 -20.25
CA PRO A 473 3.46 -5.79 -20.34
C PRO A 473 4.87 -5.23 -20.50
N THR A 474 5.00 -4.18 -21.31
CA THR A 474 6.20 -3.35 -21.44
C THR A 474 5.78 -1.89 -21.30
N ALA A 475 6.41 -1.17 -20.38
CA ALA A 475 6.15 0.24 -20.11
C ALA A 475 7.42 1.05 -20.33
N TYR A 476 7.40 1.95 -21.28
CA TYR A 476 8.39 3.01 -21.47
C TYR A 476 7.88 4.27 -20.80
N PHE A 477 8.74 4.99 -20.09
CA PHE A 477 8.34 6.20 -19.39
C PHE A 477 9.42 7.27 -19.40
N THR A 478 8.97 8.52 -19.48
CA THR A 478 9.80 9.68 -19.26
C THR A 478 8.99 10.81 -18.63
N GLU A 479 9.56 11.48 -17.64
CA GLU A 479 8.97 12.65 -17.01
C GLU A 479 10.05 13.66 -16.66
N TRP A 480 9.82 14.90 -16.98
CA TRP A 480 10.77 16.00 -16.77
C TRP A 480 10.11 17.17 -16.06
N THR A 481 10.83 17.75 -15.10
CA THR A 481 10.41 18.94 -14.35
C THR A 481 11.42 20.04 -14.54
N LEU A 482 10.98 21.16 -15.09
CA LEU A 482 11.70 22.42 -15.13
C LEU A 482 11.34 23.23 -13.89
N THR A 483 12.30 23.43 -12.99
CA THR A 483 12.14 24.31 -11.82
C THR A 483 12.77 25.67 -12.15
N LEU A 484 11.94 26.69 -12.15
CA LEU A 484 12.29 28.09 -12.42
C LEU A 484 12.64 28.84 -11.12
N PRO A 485 13.22 30.02 -11.19
CA PRO A 485 13.42 30.90 -10.04
C PRO A 485 12.12 31.13 -9.26
N LYS A 486 12.26 31.36 -7.95
CA LYS A 486 11.14 31.49 -7.00
C LYS A 486 10.30 30.23 -6.84
N ASP A 487 10.90 29.05 -7.06
CA ASP A 487 10.29 27.74 -6.81
C ASP A 487 8.97 27.48 -7.59
N LEU A 488 8.89 27.96 -8.83
CA LEU A 488 7.86 27.59 -9.80
C LEU A 488 8.36 26.39 -10.60
N SER A 489 7.59 25.30 -10.67
CA SER A 489 7.94 24.09 -11.42
C SER A 489 6.88 23.75 -12.46
N ILE A 490 7.33 23.33 -13.64
CA ILE A 490 6.48 22.81 -14.72
C ILE A 490 6.95 21.39 -15.00
N THR A 491 6.04 20.43 -14.96
CA THR A 491 6.31 19.01 -15.18
C THR A 491 5.58 18.56 -16.44
N GLY A 492 6.27 17.81 -17.30
CA GLY A 492 5.69 17.12 -18.46
C GLY A 492 6.25 15.71 -18.54
N GLY A 493 5.36 14.76 -18.76
CA GLY A 493 5.72 13.34 -18.87
C GLY A 493 4.83 12.59 -19.82
N VAL A 494 5.31 11.44 -20.28
CA VAL A 494 4.57 10.48 -21.09
C VAL A 494 5.02 9.07 -20.77
N GLY A 495 4.06 8.18 -20.58
CA GLY A 495 4.24 6.73 -20.54
C GLY A 495 3.65 6.07 -21.79
N LEU A 496 4.31 5.07 -22.33
CA LEU A 496 3.79 4.20 -23.38
C LEU A 496 3.79 2.76 -22.87
N THR A 497 2.62 2.16 -22.75
CA THR A 497 2.48 0.78 -22.30
C THR A 497 1.94 -0.09 -23.43
N THR A 498 2.51 -1.27 -23.59
CA THR A 498 1.99 -2.34 -24.46
C THR A 498 1.76 -3.57 -23.61
N GLN A 499 0.79 -4.41 -23.97
CA GLN A 499 0.57 -5.71 -23.32
C GLN A 499 0.19 -6.77 -24.33
N ARG A 500 0.90 -7.88 -24.31
CA ARG A 500 0.54 -9.09 -25.07
C ARG A 500 0.00 -10.13 -24.10
N ILE A 501 -1.07 -10.81 -24.50
CA ILE A 501 -1.72 -11.89 -23.75
C ILE A 501 -1.86 -13.08 -24.68
N VAL A 502 -1.32 -14.23 -24.25
CA VAL A 502 -1.44 -15.51 -24.93
C VAL A 502 -2.18 -16.47 -24.01
N LEU A 503 -3.18 -17.13 -24.53
CA LEU A 503 -3.98 -18.11 -23.80
C LEU A 503 -3.94 -19.44 -24.52
N ASP A 504 -3.71 -20.52 -23.77
CA ASP A 504 -3.78 -21.91 -24.24
C ASP A 504 -4.83 -22.64 -23.41
N ASP A 505 -5.96 -23.01 -24.04
CA ASP A 505 -6.97 -23.85 -23.40
C ASP A 505 -6.54 -25.32 -23.54
N ARG A 506 -6.15 -25.90 -22.40
CA ARG A 506 -5.67 -27.28 -22.29
C ARG A 506 -6.77 -28.26 -21.89
N PHE A 507 -8.00 -27.77 -21.74
CA PHE A 507 -9.16 -28.56 -21.35
C PHE A 507 -10.27 -28.43 -22.36
N ASN A 508 -10.49 -29.49 -23.13
CA ASN A 508 -11.62 -29.55 -24.05
C ASN A 508 -12.81 -30.14 -23.31
N SER A 509 -13.84 -29.36 -23.03
CA SER A 509 -15.03 -29.85 -22.35
C SER A 509 -15.77 -30.88 -23.22
N PRO A 510 -15.96 -32.12 -22.74
CA PRO A 510 -16.61 -33.19 -23.54
C PRO A 510 -18.07 -32.89 -23.87
N ASN A 511 -18.69 -31.92 -23.18
CA ASN A 511 -20.11 -31.53 -23.37
C ASN A 511 -20.25 -30.19 -24.12
N ALA A 512 -19.15 -29.60 -24.64
CA ALA A 512 -19.26 -28.33 -25.37
C ALA A 512 -19.78 -28.54 -26.78
N THR A 513 -20.87 -27.87 -27.12
CA THR A 513 -21.44 -27.83 -28.48
C THR A 513 -20.53 -27.07 -29.42
N VAL A 514 -19.87 -26.04 -28.91
CA VAL A 514 -18.85 -25.25 -29.60
C VAL A 514 -17.63 -25.19 -28.72
N ALA A 515 -16.52 -25.75 -29.18
CA ALA A 515 -15.25 -25.71 -28.45
C ALA A 515 -14.61 -24.32 -28.55
N ARG A 516 -14.00 -23.86 -27.46
CA ARG A 516 -13.14 -22.68 -27.49
C ARG A 516 -11.91 -22.95 -28.38
N PRO A 517 -11.35 -21.93 -29.06
CA PRO A 517 -10.05 -22.07 -29.69
C PRO A 517 -9.00 -22.53 -28.67
N ALA A 518 -8.21 -23.53 -29.02
CA ALA A 518 -7.16 -24.04 -28.15
C ALA A 518 -6.08 -23.00 -27.87
N HIS A 519 -5.89 -22.05 -28.78
CA HIS A 519 -4.92 -20.98 -28.70
C HIS A 519 -5.57 -19.63 -29.04
N PHE A 520 -5.23 -18.59 -28.24
CA PHE A 520 -5.64 -17.21 -28.50
C PHE A 520 -4.49 -16.26 -28.15
N ASP A 521 -4.18 -15.32 -29.04
CA ASP A 521 -3.13 -14.33 -28.91
C ASP A 521 -3.69 -12.96 -29.25
N THR A 522 -3.49 -12.01 -28.33
CA THR A 522 -3.91 -10.63 -28.53
C THR A 522 -2.88 -9.65 -27.96
N ALA A 523 -2.87 -8.43 -28.48
CA ALA A 523 -1.99 -7.39 -27.99
C ALA A 523 -2.67 -6.03 -27.97
N TYR A 524 -2.56 -5.35 -26.85
CA TYR A 524 -2.92 -3.95 -26.68
C TYR A 524 -1.68 -3.09 -26.87
N LYS A 525 -1.71 -2.19 -27.84
CA LYS A 525 -0.61 -1.29 -28.18
C LYS A 525 -1.10 0.15 -28.06
N GLY A 526 -0.19 1.08 -27.74
CA GLY A 526 -0.50 2.50 -27.78
C GLY A 526 -1.30 3.01 -26.54
N MET A 527 -1.22 2.34 -25.39
CA MET A 527 -1.72 2.90 -24.13
C MET A 527 -0.81 4.06 -23.70
N VAL A 528 -1.12 5.27 -24.19
CA VAL A 528 -0.30 6.48 -23.97
C VAL A 528 -0.84 7.26 -22.80
N ALA A 529 -0.05 7.40 -21.73
CA ALA A 529 -0.38 8.08 -20.49
C ALA A 529 0.40 9.41 -20.34
N PRO A 530 -0.14 10.54 -20.77
CA PRO A 530 0.47 11.85 -20.53
C PRO A 530 0.27 12.29 -19.08
N HIS A 531 1.24 13.09 -18.60
CA HIS A 531 1.17 13.82 -17.33
C HIS A 531 1.67 15.25 -17.55
N PHE A 532 0.87 16.23 -17.14
CA PHE A 532 1.25 17.64 -17.14
C PHE A 532 0.91 18.26 -15.80
N ALA A 533 1.84 19.05 -15.24
CA ALA A 533 1.58 19.70 -13.99
C ALA A 533 2.35 21.01 -13.82
N ILE A 534 1.77 21.90 -13.02
CA ILE A 534 2.40 23.12 -12.55
C ILE A 534 2.37 23.14 -11.03
N ASN A 535 3.47 23.51 -10.41
CA ASN A 535 3.59 23.59 -8.96
C ASN A 535 4.33 24.86 -8.55
N LYS A 536 3.78 25.57 -7.57
CA LYS A 536 4.40 26.75 -6.97
C LYS A 536 4.59 26.55 -5.49
N ILE A 537 5.83 26.65 -5.02
CA ILE A 537 6.16 26.60 -3.61
C ILE A 537 6.36 28.04 -3.09
N PHE A 538 5.65 28.37 -2.01
CA PHE A 538 5.75 29.64 -1.30
C PHE A 538 6.52 29.46 -0.01
N ASN A 539 7.51 30.32 0.23
CA ASN A 539 8.33 30.36 1.46
C ASN A 539 8.92 28.99 1.86
N LYS A 540 9.09 28.06 0.90
CA LYS A 540 9.53 26.68 1.12
C LYS A 540 8.64 25.88 2.11
N LYS A 541 7.41 26.34 2.32
CA LYS A 541 6.47 25.76 3.31
C LYS A 541 5.11 25.40 2.76
N ILE A 542 4.66 26.03 1.70
CA ILE A 542 3.34 25.85 1.10
C ILE A 542 3.51 25.56 -0.38
N SER A 543 2.93 24.49 -0.87
CA SER A 543 2.83 24.14 -2.28
C SER A 543 1.38 24.31 -2.75
N VAL A 544 1.19 24.90 -3.92
CA VAL A 544 -0.06 24.93 -4.67
C VAL A 544 0.22 24.37 -6.05
N TYR A 545 -0.58 23.40 -6.48
CA TYR A 545 -0.36 22.71 -7.75
C TYR A 545 -1.67 22.46 -8.50
N ALA A 546 -1.52 22.29 -9.81
CA ALA A 546 -2.55 21.75 -10.68
C ALA A 546 -1.92 20.69 -11.59
N SER A 547 -2.65 19.61 -11.87
CA SER A 547 -2.16 18.52 -12.71
C SER A 547 -3.26 17.89 -13.57
N TYR A 548 -2.83 17.34 -14.70
CA TYR A 548 -3.61 16.44 -15.58
C TYR A 548 -2.84 15.14 -15.75
N SER A 549 -3.50 14.01 -15.55
CA SER A 549 -2.89 12.68 -15.65
C SER A 549 -3.82 11.68 -16.30
N VAL A 550 -3.25 10.70 -17.01
CA VAL A 550 -3.96 9.59 -17.65
C VAL A 550 -3.38 8.26 -17.19
N GLY A 551 -4.25 7.27 -17.03
CA GLY A 551 -3.87 5.89 -16.71
C GLY A 551 -4.75 4.90 -17.46
N PHE A 552 -4.25 3.68 -17.55
CA PHE A 552 -4.93 2.58 -18.26
C PHE A 552 -4.97 1.33 -17.40
N LYS A 553 -5.93 0.45 -17.73
CA LYS A 553 -5.97 -0.94 -17.31
C LYS A 553 -6.38 -1.81 -18.49
N ALA A 554 -5.51 -2.71 -18.92
CA ALA A 554 -5.82 -3.70 -19.93
C ALA A 554 -6.75 -4.80 -19.38
N PRO A 555 -7.50 -5.50 -20.22
CA PRO A 555 -8.20 -6.71 -19.83
C PRO A 555 -7.24 -7.78 -19.31
N VAL A 556 -7.70 -8.58 -18.36
CA VAL A 556 -6.96 -9.74 -17.86
C VAL A 556 -7.34 -11.00 -18.63
N SER A 557 -6.49 -12.01 -18.63
CA SER A 557 -6.66 -13.25 -19.43
C SER A 557 -8.01 -13.93 -19.23
N SER A 558 -8.51 -13.96 -18.00
CA SER A 558 -9.78 -14.61 -17.66
C SER A 558 -11.02 -13.93 -18.25
N TYR A 559 -10.93 -12.69 -18.70
CA TYR A 559 -12.06 -11.95 -19.25
C TYR A 559 -12.39 -12.34 -20.70
N PHE A 560 -11.47 -12.99 -21.40
CA PHE A 560 -11.66 -13.38 -22.80
C PHE A 560 -12.50 -14.62 -22.94
N PHE A 561 -12.53 -15.52 -21.96
CA PHE A 561 -13.24 -16.78 -22.05
C PHE A 561 -14.68 -16.68 -21.54
N ILE A 562 -15.66 -16.91 -22.43
CA ILE A 562 -17.08 -16.99 -22.12
C ILE A 562 -17.52 -18.44 -22.28
N VAL A 563 -18.09 -19.03 -21.23
CA VAL A 563 -18.66 -20.37 -21.23
C VAL A 563 -20.14 -20.28 -20.91
N THR A 564 -20.99 -20.77 -21.84
CA THR A 564 -22.45 -20.85 -21.66
C THR A 564 -22.82 -22.29 -21.26
N PRO A 565 -23.71 -22.50 -20.28
CA PRO A 565 -24.05 -23.84 -19.80
C PRO A 565 -25.15 -24.52 -20.64
N THR A 566 -25.99 -23.77 -21.38
CA THR A 566 -27.14 -24.35 -22.12
C THR A 566 -27.45 -23.48 -23.36
N PRO A 567 -27.18 -23.95 -24.58
CA PRO A 567 -26.31 -25.10 -24.85
C PRO A 567 -24.89 -24.84 -24.38
N VAL A 568 -24.18 -25.88 -23.99
CA VAL A 568 -22.78 -25.74 -23.57
C VAL A 568 -21.95 -25.27 -24.74
N SER A 569 -21.48 -24.08 -24.69
CA SER A 569 -20.66 -23.44 -25.70
C SER A 569 -19.59 -22.57 -25.09
N ALA A 570 -18.51 -22.37 -25.81
CA ALA A 570 -17.39 -21.57 -25.32
C ALA A 570 -16.91 -20.60 -26.42
N TYR A 571 -16.77 -19.34 -26.08
CA TYR A 571 -16.41 -18.27 -26.99
C TYR A 571 -15.20 -17.50 -26.48
N ILE A 572 -14.53 -16.80 -27.42
CA ILE A 572 -13.56 -15.76 -27.11
C ILE A 572 -14.23 -14.38 -27.23
N ASN A 573 -14.08 -13.55 -26.20
CA ASN A 573 -14.52 -12.16 -26.25
C ASN A 573 -13.41 -11.29 -26.87
N HIS A 574 -13.51 -10.99 -28.16
CA HIS A 574 -12.53 -10.22 -28.91
C HIS A 574 -12.67 -8.69 -28.72
N ASP A 575 -13.80 -8.21 -28.19
CA ASP A 575 -14.17 -6.79 -28.24
C ASP A 575 -13.70 -5.99 -27.04
N LEU A 576 -13.03 -6.64 -26.09
CA LEU A 576 -12.54 -5.97 -24.86
C LEU A 576 -11.46 -4.96 -25.18
N LYS A 577 -11.65 -3.74 -24.64
CA LYS A 577 -10.71 -2.61 -24.75
C LYS A 577 -10.10 -2.30 -23.38
N PRO A 578 -8.90 -1.69 -23.34
CA PRO A 578 -8.39 -1.14 -22.11
C PRO A 578 -9.30 -0.05 -21.54
N GLU A 579 -9.50 -0.07 -20.22
CA GLU A 579 -10.12 1.04 -19.50
C GLU A 579 -9.18 2.24 -19.48
N VAL A 580 -9.75 3.46 -19.54
CA VAL A 580 -9.00 4.73 -19.49
C VAL A 580 -9.50 5.57 -18.32
N GLY A 581 -8.57 6.08 -17.52
CA GLY A 581 -8.85 7.06 -16.47
C GLY A 581 -8.15 8.38 -16.78
N GLU A 582 -8.89 9.48 -16.81
CA GLU A 582 -8.41 10.84 -17.06
C GLU A 582 -8.74 11.72 -15.87
N GLN A 583 -7.75 12.40 -15.29
CA GLN A 583 -7.92 13.21 -14.09
C GLN A 583 -7.38 14.61 -14.23
N PHE A 584 -8.17 15.58 -13.76
CA PHE A 584 -7.74 16.93 -13.41
C PHE A 584 -7.72 17.06 -11.89
N GLU A 585 -6.66 17.63 -11.33
CA GLU A 585 -6.50 17.82 -9.90
C GLU A 585 -5.93 19.21 -9.61
N ILE A 586 -6.47 19.88 -8.59
CA ILE A 586 -5.90 21.07 -7.98
C ILE A 586 -5.72 20.79 -6.50
N GLY A 587 -4.54 21.07 -5.97
CA GLY A 587 -4.27 20.82 -4.56
C GLY A 587 -3.32 21.83 -3.94
N THR A 588 -3.32 21.82 -2.62
CA THR A 588 -2.37 22.55 -1.79
C THR A 588 -1.94 21.69 -0.62
N LYS A 589 -0.69 21.80 -0.26
CA LYS A 589 -0.11 21.12 0.89
C LYS A 589 0.98 21.96 1.52
N GLY A 590 1.14 21.83 2.81
CA GLY A 590 2.10 22.68 3.49
C GLY A 590 2.26 22.39 4.96
N THR A 591 3.27 23.06 5.53
CA THR A 591 3.53 23.13 6.95
C THR A 591 3.64 24.59 7.37
N ILE A 592 2.75 25.02 8.26
CA ILE A 592 2.64 26.44 8.70
C ILE A 592 2.60 26.54 10.23
N LEU A 593 2.44 27.73 10.78
CA LEU A 593 2.39 28.00 12.22
C LEU A 593 3.64 27.49 12.97
N ASN A 594 4.84 27.83 12.48
CA ASN A 594 6.11 27.35 13.01
C ASN A 594 6.21 25.82 13.00
N ASP A 595 5.80 25.23 11.87
CA ASP A 595 5.83 23.78 11.61
C ASP A 595 4.96 22.94 12.59
N LYS A 596 3.93 23.58 13.18
CA LYS A 596 2.96 22.91 14.02
C LYS A 596 1.76 22.37 13.25
N LEU A 597 1.33 23.06 12.19
CA LEU A 597 0.20 22.64 11.37
C LEU A 597 0.69 22.09 10.03
N THR A 598 0.40 20.82 9.77
CA THR A 598 0.63 20.16 8.48
C THR A 598 -0.71 19.87 7.83
N TYR A 599 -0.86 20.18 6.54
CA TYR A 599 -2.10 19.94 5.81
C TYR A 599 -1.86 19.47 4.38
N GLU A 600 -2.82 18.72 3.83
CA GLU A 600 -2.97 18.35 2.43
C GLU A 600 -4.43 18.51 2.05
N LEU A 601 -4.71 19.24 0.97
CA LEU A 601 -6.04 19.44 0.39
C LEU A 601 -5.97 19.17 -1.11
N ALA A 602 -6.91 18.40 -1.66
CA ALA A 602 -7.01 18.15 -3.09
C ALA A 602 -8.48 18.16 -3.53
N LEU A 603 -8.72 18.81 -4.66
CA LEU A 603 -9.96 18.72 -5.44
C LEU A 603 -9.63 18.00 -6.73
N PHE A 604 -10.40 16.99 -7.09
CA PHE A 604 -10.17 16.24 -8.31
C PHE A 604 -11.47 15.97 -9.08
N HIS A 605 -11.29 15.81 -10.38
CA HIS A 605 -12.31 15.33 -11.32
C HIS A 605 -11.68 14.23 -12.17
N LEU A 606 -12.15 13.00 -11.99
CA LEU A 606 -11.63 11.80 -12.61
C LEU A 606 -12.73 11.13 -13.43
N ASN A 607 -12.51 10.98 -14.74
CA ASN A 607 -13.40 10.29 -15.65
C ASN A 607 -12.83 8.93 -16.02
N PHE A 608 -13.62 7.88 -15.86
CA PHE A 608 -13.33 6.55 -16.39
C PHE A 608 -14.13 6.32 -17.66
N LYS A 609 -13.47 5.80 -18.71
CA LYS A 609 -14.06 5.40 -19.99
C LYS A 609 -13.83 3.91 -20.21
N ASP A 610 -14.72 3.28 -20.96
CA ASP A 610 -14.63 1.85 -21.31
C ASP A 610 -14.48 0.95 -20.06
N LYS A 611 -15.11 1.32 -18.94
CA LYS A 611 -14.94 0.60 -17.68
C LYS A 611 -15.49 -0.82 -17.80
N MET A 612 -14.63 -1.82 -17.57
CA MET A 612 -15.01 -3.23 -17.65
C MET A 612 -16.04 -3.58 -16.57
N THR A 613 -17.13 -4.18 -17.00
CA THR A 613 -18.28 -4.51 -16.16
C THR A 613 -18.72 -5.94 -16.44
N ALA A 614 -19.03 -6.70 -15.40
CA ALA A 614 -19.56 -8.04 -15.53
C ALA A 614 -21.05 -7.98 -15.90
N ILE A 615 -21.44 -8.77 -16.90
CA ILE A 615 -22.82 -9.07 -17.19
C ILE A 615 -23.13 -10.47 -16.67
N ALA A 616 -24.11 -10.58 -15.78
CA ALA A 616 -24.64 -11.84 -15.32
C ALA A 616 -25.84 -12.25 -16.19
N VAL A 617 -25.77 -13.47 -16.77
CA VAL A 617 -26.86 -14.07 -17.51
C VAL A 617 -27.59 -15.04 -16.58
N PRO A 618 -28.91 -14.88 -16.38
CA PRO A 618 -29.66 -15.71 -15.45
C PRO A 618 -29.90 -17.11 -15.99
N PHE A 619 -29.96 -18.07 -15.07
CA PHE A 619 -30.53 -19.39 -15.29
C PHE A 619 -32.01 -19.42 -14.84
N ASN A 620 -32.28 -18.80 -13.69
CA ASN A 620 -33.61 -18.61 -13.12
C ASN A 620 -33.60 -17.37 -12.20
N ALA A 621 -34.70 -17.12 -11.49
CA ALA A 621 -34.85 -15.95 -10.60
C ALA A 621 -33.80 -15.84 -9.48
N THR A 622 -33.15 -16.92 -9.11
CA THR A 622 -32.21 -16.98 -7.96
C THR A 622 -30.79 -17.37 -8.33
N THR A 623 -30.56 -17.90 -9.56
CA THR A 623 -29.23 -18.41 -9.96
C THR A 623 -28.78 -17.81 -11.27
N THR A 624 -27.51 -17.42 -11.33
CA THR A 624 -26.81 -17.00 -12.54
C THR A 624 -26.32 -18.20 -13.33
N ALA A 625 -26.66 -18.29 -14.62
CA ALA A 625 -26.17 -19.31 -15.52
C ALA A 625 -24.67 -19.12 -15.80
N TYR A 626 -24.27 -17.95 -16.23
CA TYR A 626 -22.88 -17.53 -16.47
C TYR A 626 -22.74 -16.01 -16.41
N SER A 627 -21.50 -15.54 -16.36
CA SER A 627 -21.18 -14.13 -16.43
C SER A 627 -20.04 -13.90 -17.42
N TYR A 628 -20.01 -12.74 -18.04
CA TYR A 628 -18.92 -12.33 -18.93
C TYR A 628 -18.65 -10.82 -18.80
N MET A 629 -17.46 -10.40 -19.24
CA MET A 629 -17.05 -9.00 -19.17
C MET A 629 -17.35 -8.26 -20.46
N VAL A 630 -17.75 -7.02 -20.33
CA VAL A 630 -17.89 -6.05 -21.42
C VAL A 630 -17.27 -4.72 -20.99
N ASN A 631 -16.96 -3.87 -21.96
CA ASN A 631 -16.72 -2.47 -21.66
C ASN A 631 -18.06 -1.77 -21.46
N GLY A 632 -18.28 -1.24 -20.27
CA GLY A 632 -19.43 -0.42 -19.91
C GLY A 632 -19.24 1.04 -20.31
N ASP A 633 -20.20 1.88 -19.91
CA ASP A 633 -20.14 3.33 -20.14
C ASP A 633 -19.17 4.00 -19.13
N LYS A 634 -19.05 5.31 -19.23
CA LYS A 634 -18.21 6.17 -18.39
C LYS A 634 -18.69 6.24 -16.94
N GLN A 635 -17.79 6.58 -16.05
CA GLN A 635 -18.06 6.99 -14.67
C GLN A 635 -17.40 8.35 -14.41
N ASP A 636 -18.12 9.25 -13.74
CA ASP A 636 -17.68 10.60 -13.37
C ASP A 636 -17.46 10.68 -11.86
N HIS A 637 -16.23 10.89 -11.43
CA HIS A 637 -15.81 10.91 -10.03
C HIS A 637 -15.27 12.30 -9.65
N LYS A 638 -16.03 13.05 -8.88
CA LYS A 638 -15.62 14.34 -8.32
C LYS A 638 -15.44 14.23 -6.81
N GLY A 639 -14.34 14.72 -6.30
CA GLY A 639 -14.05 14.58 -4.88
C GLY A 639 -13.23 15.70 -4.28
N LEU A 640 -13.39 15.81 -2.95
CA LEU A 640 -12.57 16.63 -2.06
C LEU A 640 -11.87 15.70 -1.07
N GLU A 641 -10.57 15.86 -0.91
CA GLU A 641 -9.73 15.16 0.04
C GLU A 641 -9.02 16.16 0.94
N ALA A 642 -9.04 15.93 2.26
CA ALA A 642 -8.38 16.77 3.23
C ALA A 642 -7.72 15.94 4.33
N PHE A 643 -6.48 16.28 4.66
CA PHE A 643 -5.76 15.74 5.80
C PHE A 643 -5.08 16.87 6.55
N VAL A 644 -5.30 16.95 7.86
CA VAL A 644 -4.76 18.00 8.71
C VAL A 644 -4.24 17.41 10.01
N LYS A 645 -3.03 17.84 10.40
CA LYS A 645 -2.41 17.55 11.71
C LYS A 645 -2.00 18.86 12.38
N TYR A 646 -2.25 18.97 13.67
CA TYR A 646 -1.83 20.13 14.45
C TYR A 646 -1.08 19.71 15.72
N ALA A 647 0.23 19.93 15.75
CA ALA A 647 1.02 19.66 16.96
C ALA A 647 0.78 20.74 18.03
N ILE A 648 -0.20 20.50 18.92
CA ILE A 648 -0.48 21.38 20.06
C ILE A 648 0.79 21.49 20.92
N VAL A 649 1.39 20.34 21.23
CA VAL A 649 2.70 20.23 21.88
C VAL A 649 3.65 19.60 20.89
N LYS A 650 4.76 20.27 20.59
CA LYS A 650 5.86 19.79 19.74
C LYS A 650 7.16 19.97 20.52
N ASN A 651 7.87 18.88 20.78
CA ASN A 651 9.13 18.88 21.56
C ASN A 651 9.00 19.57 22.93
N GLY A 652 7.89 19.29 23.62
CA GLY A 652 7.57 19.91 24.91
C GLY A 652 8.54 19.44 26.01
N THR A 653 8.88 20.35 26.91
CA THR A 653 9.75 20.08 28.08
C THR A 653 8.97 19.62 29.31
N GLY A 654 7.62 19.71 29.28
CA GLY A 654 6.73 19.27 30.33
C GLY A 654 6.53 17.75 30.39
N VAL A 655 5.38 17.31 30.88
CA VAL A 655 5.02 15.89 30.92
C VAL A 655 4.84 15.34 29.50
N PHE A 656 4.12 16.09 28.65
CA PHE A 656 3.92 15.73 27.24
C PHE A 656 5.05 16.31 26.38
N THR A 657 5.67 15.43 25.61
CA THR A 657 6.68 15.81 24.60
C THR A 657 6.01 16.07 23.26
N ASN A 658 4.93 15.36 22.95
CA ASN A 658 4.18 15.54 21.73
C ASN A 658 2.68 15.31 21.98
N VAL A 659 1.83 16.19 21.40
CA VAL A 659 0.36 16.03 21.37
C VAL A 659 -0.13 16.54 20.04
N THR A 660 -0.65 15.63 19.19
CA THR A 660 -0.97 15.92 17.79
C THR A 660 -2.35 15.37 17.43
N PRO A 661 -3.42 16.16 17.52
CA PRO A 661 -4.69 15.84 16.89
C PRO A 661 -4.55 15.83 15.37
N PHE A 662 -5.36 15.01 14.71
CA PHE A 662 -5.44 14.89 13.26
C PHE A 662 -6.90 14.74 12.79
N VAL A 663 -7.14 15.13 11.54
CA VAL A 663 -8.40 14.96 10.82
C VAL A 663 -8.11 14.48 9.42
N ASN A 664 -8.83 13.45 8.99
CA ASN A 664 -8.87 12.91 7.63
C ASN A 664 -10.31 13.03 7.13
N PHE A 665 -10.53 13.64 5.98
CA PHE A 665 -11.85 13.85 5.41
C PHE A 665 -11.86 13.59 3.90
N THR A 666 -12.89 12.88 3.44
CA THR A 666 -13.14 12.61 2.01
C THR A 666 -14.61 12.86 1.71
N TYR A 667 -14.86 13.64 0.66
CA TYR A 667 -16.17 13.78 0.04
C TYR A 667 -16.12 13.24 -1.39
N SER A 668 -17.05 12.35 -1.75
CA SER A 668 -17.10 11.63 -3.02
C SER A 668 -18.46 11.82 -3.69
N ASP A 669 -18.52 12.59 -4.76
CA ASP A 669 -19.67 12.67 -5.67
C ASP A 669 -19.34 11.88 -6.94
N PHE A 670 -19.43 10.56 -6.86
CA PHE A 670 -19.07 9.62 -7.91
C PHE A 670 -20.34 9.05 -8.53
N LYS A 671 -20.50 9.20 -9.85
CA LYS A 671 -21.72 8.83 -10.57
C LYS A 671 -21.42 7.93 -11.77
N TYR A 672 -22.34 7.03 -12.02
CA TYR A 672 -22.40 6.35 -13.31
C TYR A 672 -22.80 7.34 -14.38
N GLY A 673 -22.27 7.20 -15.61
CA GLY A 673 -22.68 7.98 -16.78
C GLY A 673 -24.16 7.76 -17.13
N ASP A 674 -24.75 8.66 -17.88
CA ASP A 674 -26.21 8.69 -18.09
C ASP A 674 -26.79 7.42 -18.74
N ASN A 675 -25.98 6.70 -19.50
CA ASN A 675 -26.41 5.47 -20.23
C ASN A 675 -25.73 4.21 -19.64
N TYR A 676 -25.43 4.19 -18.35
CA TYR A 676 -24.79 3.05 -17.72
C TYR A 676 -25.81 1.92 -17.50
N ILE A 677 -25.91 1.02 -18.44
CA ILE A 677 -26.87 -0.08 -18.44
C ILE A 677 -26.17 -1.37 -18.04
N LEU A 678 -26.63 -1.98 -16.96
CA LEU A 678 -26.24 -3.34 -16.55
C LEU A 678 -27.40 -4.30 -16.88
N LYS A 679 -27.06 -5.46 -17.44
CA LYS A 679 -28.01 -6.54 -17.60
C LYS A 679 -28.06 -7.35 -16.32
N SER A 680 -29.23 -7.42 -15.71
CA SER A 680 -29.41 -8.19 -14.46
C SER A 680 -29.91 -9.61 -14.76
N GLY A 681 -29.56 -10.53 -13.90
CA GLY A 681 -29.88 -11.93 -14.01
C GLY A 681 -31.30 -12.36 -13.61
N THR A 682 -32.25 -11.46 -13.50
CA THR A 682 -33.65 -11.84 -13.27
C THR A 682 -34.32 -12.15 -14.59
N THR A 683 -34.85 -13.39 -14.77
CA THR A 683 -35.67 -13.73 -15.89
C THR A 683 -37.02 -13.04 -15.75
N THR A 684 -37.41 -12.28 -16.73
CA THR A 684 -38.82 -11.93 -16.89
C THR A 684 -39.65 -13.22 -17.17
N THR A 685 -40.93 -13.21 -16.87
CA THR A 685 -41.85 -14.32 -17.11
C THR A 685 -41.83 -14.86 -18.56
N ASN A 686 -41.24 -14.12 -19.51
CA ASN A 686 -41.07 -14.42 -20.91
C ASN A 686 -39.63 -14.72 -21.33
N GLY A 687 -38.71 -15.01 -20.41
CA GLY A 687 -37.31 -15.39 -20.71
C GLY A 687 -36.41 -14.25 -21.17
N GLY A 688 -36.80 -12.99 -20.98
CA GLY A 688 -35.99 -11.81 -21.29
C GLY A 688 -34.96 -11.48 -20.20
N ILE A 689 -33.87 -10.86 -20.61
CA ILE A 689 -32.86 -10.30 -19.67
C ILE A 689 -33.35 -8.93 -19.22
N ASP A 690 -33.55 -8.74 -17.92
CA ASP A 690 -33.84 -7.41 -17.37
C ASP A 690 -32.63 -6.49 -17.51
N THR A 691 -32.87 -5.32 -18.03
CA THR A 691 -31.86 -4.25 -18.09
C THR A 691 -32.09 -3.28 -16.95
N LEU A 692 -31.03 -3.05 -16.13
CA LEU A 692 -31.03 -2.06 -15.07
C LEU A 692 -30.22 -0.85 -15.53
N ASN A 693 -30.84 0.32 -15.54
CA ASN A 693 -30.15 1.56 -15.83
C ASN A 693 -29.63 2.19 -14.53
N TYR A 694 -28.32 2.28 -14.39
CA TYR A 694 -27.61 2.90 -13.25
C TYR A 694 -27.28 4.38 -13.52
N GLY A 695 -27.65 4.90 -14.71
CA GLY A 695 -27.33 6.26 -15.15
C GLY A 695 -27.65 7.31 -14.09
N GLY A 696 -26.71 8.17 -13.78
CA GLY A 696 -26.84 9.24 -12.78
C GLY A 696 -26.84 8.80 -11.32
N LEU A 697 -26.91 7.48 -11.01
CA LEU A 697 -26.81 6.99 -9.63
C LEU A 697 -25.39 7.13 -9.11
N ASN A 698 -25.26 7.27 -7.78
CA ASN A 698 -23.97 7.21 -7.13
C ASN A 698 -23.34 5.83 -7.31
N VAL A 699 -22.03 5.78 -7.59
CA VAL A 699 -21.27 4.54 -7.75
C VAL A 699 -21.39 3.69 -6.49
N PHE A 700 -21.75 2.43 -6.69
CA PHE A 700 -22.03 1.50 -5.59
C PHE A 700 -20.76 1.13 -4.82
N GLY A 701 -20.91 0.88 -3.50
CA GLY A 701 -19.83 0.55 -2.59
C GLY A 701 -18.95 1.75 -2.17
N VAL A 702 -19.22 2.96 -2.69
CA VAL A 702 -18.48 4.18 -2.31
C VAL A 702 -19.31 5.02 -1.35
N PRO A 703 -18.81 5.33 -0.15
CA PRO A 703 -19.46 6.28 0.76
C PRO A 703 -19.31 7.71 0.23
N LYS A 704 -20.35 8.50 0.40
CA LYS A 704 -20.31 9.92 0.01
C LYS A 704 -19.39 10.72 0.92
N ILE A 705 -19.43 10.43 2.23
CA ILE A 705 -18.55 11.01 3.24
C ILE A 705 -17.81 9.89 3.97
N MET A 706 -16.52 10.05 4.11
CA MET A 706 -15.67 9.29 5.02
C MET A 706 -14.83 10.29 5.81
N ALA A 707 -14.90 10.20 7.13
CA ALA A 707 -14.18 11.09 8.01
C ALA A 707 -13.54 10.33 9.16
N ALA A 708 -12.29 10.63 9.46
CA ALA A 708 -11.64 10.15 10.66
C ALA A 708 -10.98 11.31 11.41
N TRP A 709 -10.99 11.25 12.72
CA TRP A 709 -10.25 12.18 13.57
C TRP A 709 -9.65 11.43 14.74
N GLY A 710 -8.60 11.97 15.29
CA GLY A 710 -7.94 11.34 16.42
C GLY A 710 -6.87 12.22 17.03
N ILE A 711 -6.16 11.65 17.99
CA ILE A 711 -5.08 12.30 18.70
C ILE A 711 -3.95 11.32 19.01
N ASP A 712 -2.74 11.73 18.73
CA ASP A 712 -1.51 11.04 19.13
C ASP A 712 -0.87 11.83 20.27
N ALA A 713 -0.54 11.17 21.38
CA ALA A 713 0.12 11.79 22.51
C ALA A 713 1.33 10.96 22.94
N MET A 714 2.40 11.65 23.36
CA MET A 714 3.64 11.03 23.89
C MET A 714 4.17 11.84 25.07
N THR A 715 4.64 11.14 26.08
CA THR A 715 5.23 11.74 27.29
C THR A 715 6.73 11.54 27.33
N LYS A 716 7.44 12.36 28.11
CA LYS A 716 8.88 12.20 28.39
C LYS A 716 9.25 10.91 29.12
N TYR A 717 8.26 10.25 29.73
CA TYR A 717 8.45 8.98 30.41
C TYR A 717 8.37 7.77 29.46
N GLY A 718 8.07 7.99 28.16
CA GLY A 718 7.92 6.94 27.16
C GLY A 718 6.51 6.39 27.04
N ILE A 719 5.55 6.91 27.80
CA ILE A 719 4.12 6.54 27.63
C ILE A 719 3.61 7.23 26.38
N TYR A 720 2.93 6.47 25.52
CA TYR A 720 2.23 7.00 24.36
C TYR A 720 0.78 6.53 24.34
N ALA A 721 -0.08 7.30 23.72
CA ALA A 721 -1.49 6.97 23.51
C ALA A 721 -1.95 7.43 22.13
N ASN A 722 -2.76 6.61 21.49
CA ASN A 722 -3.46 6.92 20.26
C ASN A 722 -4.95 6.72 20.48
N PHE A 723 -5.75 7.64 20.00
CA PHE A 723 -7.20 7.55 19.97
C PHE A 723 -7.66 7.93 18.57
N SER A 724 -8.59 7.17 17.97
CA SER A 724 -9.15 7.48 16.66
C SER A 724 -10.62 7.13 16.58
N HIS A 725 -11.35 7.96 15.86
CA HIS A 725 -12.74 7.77 15.48
C HIS A 725 -12.84 7.78 13.96
N LEU A 726 -13.56 6.83 13.38
CA LEU A 726 -13.85 6.72 11.95
C LEU A 726 -15.37 6.76 11.75
N TYR A 727 -15.84 7.63 10.87
CA TYR A 727 -17.20 7.66 10.35
C TYR A 727 -17.23 7.29 8.87
N LYS A 728 -18.19 6.49 8.46
CA LYS A 728 -18.45 6.12 7.08
C LYS A 728 -19.95 6.23 6.76
N ASP A 729 -20.27 6.93 5.68
CA ASP A 729 -21.63 7.09 5.14
C ASP A 729 -22.24 5.77 4.66
N PRO A 730 -23.58 5.70 4.55
CA PRO A 730 -24.26 4.61 3.84
C PRO A 730 -23.75 4.47 2.42
N VAL A 731 -23.67 3.23 1.92
CA VAL A 731 -23.28 2.95 0.53
C VAL A 731 -24.38 2.21 -0.22
N ASN A 732 -24.54 2.50 -1.53
CA ASN A 732 -25.42 1.74 -2.39
C ASN A 732 -24.85 0.34 -2.62
N ILE A 733 -25.70 -0.70 -2.54
CA ILE A 733 -25.30 -2.09 -2.71
C ILE A 733 -25.80 -2.63 -4.05
N SER A 734 -27.07 -2.46 -4.34
CA SER A 734 -27.73 -3.01 -5.54
C SER A 734 -28.98 -2.21 -5.91
N LEU A 735 -29.31 -2.26 -7.18
CA LEU A 735 -30.61 -1.83 -7.71
C LEU A 735 -31.42 -3.10 -8.01
N GLU A 736 -32.59 -3.24 -7.38
CA GLU A 736 -33.46 -4.38 -7.55
C GLU A 736 -34.79 -3.95 -8.19
N LYS A 737 -35.27 -4.75 -9.12
CA LYS A 737 -36.61 -4.63 -9.66
C LYS A 737 -37.58 -5.35 -8.72
N THR A 738 -38.42 -4.58 -8.02
CA THR A 738 -39.31 -5.10 -6.97
C THR A 738 -40.74 -5.33 -7.45
N GLN A 739 -41.09 -4.81 -8.61
CA GLN A 739 -42.42 -4.99 -9.20
C GLN A 739 -42.32 -5.21 -10.72
N THR A 740 -43.04 -6.22 -11.24
CA THR A 740 -43.03 -6.62 -12.65
C THR A 740 -44.41 -6.49 -13.26
N TYR A 741 -44.48 -6.50 -14.59
CA TYR A 741 -45.71 -6.51 -15.35
C TYR A 741 -46.78 -7.48 -14.75
N PRO A 742 -48.09 -7.11 -14.67
CA PRO A 742 -48.71 -5.97 -15.36
C PRO A 742 -48.63 -4.60 -14.68
N ASN A 743 -48.01 -4.50 -13.51
CA ASN A 743 -47.83 -3.24 -12.80
C ASN A 743 -46.63 -2.45 -13.35
N PRO A 744 -46.56 -1.12 -13.13
CA PRO A 744 -45.38 -0.34 -13.46
C PRO A 744 -44.12 -0.91 -12.79
N GLU A 745 -43.01 -0.97 -13.52
CA GLU A 745 -41.75 -1.41 -13.00
C GLU A 745 -41.29 -0.48 -11.86
N VAL A 746 -41.01 -1.04 -10.70
CA VAL A 746 -40.48 -0.33 -9.52
C VAL A 746 -39.08 -0.83 -9.21
N PHE A 747 -38.16 0.10 -9.15
CA PHE A 747 -36.77 -0.19 -8.79
C PHE A 747 -36.48 0.28 -7.36
N THR A 748 -35.91 -0.58 -6.55
CA THR A 748 -35.53 -0.29 -5.16
C THR A 748 -34.01 -0.29 -5.03
N LEU A 749 -33.48 0.83 -4.51
CA LEU A 749 -32.05 0.98 -4.23
C LEU A 749 -31.74 0.42 -2.84
N ARG A 750 -31.01 -0.68 -2.76
CA ARG A 750 -30.55 -1.25 -1.50
C ARG A 750 -29.27 -0.54 -1.02
N LYS A 751 -29.21 -0.24 0.28
CA LYS A 751 -28.09 0.47 0.92
C LYS A 751 -27.59 -0.27 2.15
N ALA A 752 -26.29 -0.24 2.36
CA ALA A 752 -25.69 -0.53 3.66
C ALA A 752 -25.79 0.69 4.57
N THR A 753 -25.88 0.46 5.86
CA THR A 753 -25.97 1.52 6.89
C THR A 753 -24.62 2.21 7.10
N SER A 754 -24.66 3.45 7.57
CA SER A 754 -23.50 4.14 8.12
C SER A 754 -23.00 3.48 9.40
N TYR A 755 -21.74 3.71 9.72
CA TYR A 755 -21.18 3.25 10.99
C TYR A 755 -20.08 4.18 11.53
N ASN A 756 -19.83 4.06 12.83
CA ASN A 756 -18.79 4.78 13.55
C ASN A 756 -17.92 3.77 14.30
N LEU A 757 -16.60 3.86 14.14
CA LEU A 757 -15.65 3.02 14.87
C LEU A 757 -14.80 3.88 15.79
N LEU A 758 -14.63 3.42 17.01
CA LEU A 758 -13.82 4.06 18.04
C LEU A 758 -12.68 3.10 18.41
N ASN A 759 -11.43 3.55 18.28
CA ASN A 759 -10.25 2.74 18.56
C ASN A 759 -9.32 3.48 19.52
N MET A 760 -8.63 2.72 20.37
CA MET A 760 -7.65 3.26 21.31
C MET A 760 -6.45 2.30 21.42
N LYS A 761 -5.27 2.89 21.57
CA LYS A 761 -4.05 2.18 21.93
C LYS A 761 -3.25 3.01 22.92
N ILE A 762 -2.73 2.35 23.94
CA ILE A 762 -1.80 2.93 24.91
C ILE A 762 -0.56 2.03 24.98
N GLY A 763 0.59 2.62 25.19
CA GLY A 763 1.82 1.85 25.32
C GLY A 763 2.91 2.61 26.04
N PHE A 764 3.99 1.87 26.28
CA PHE A 764 5.22 2.37 26.89
C PHE A 764 6.39 1.97 26.02
N ARG A 765 7.17 2.95 25.54
CA ARG A 765 8.35 2.74 24.69
C ARG A 765 9.54 3.47 25.27
N ARG A 766 10.57 2.71 25.64
CA ARG A 766 11.80 3.28 26.18
C ARG A 766 12.98 2.33 26.00
N SER A 767 14.19 2.90 25.87
CA SER A 767 15.43 2.18 26.11
C SER A 767 15.62 2.03 27.63
N ILE A 768 15.56 0.79 28.12
CA ILE A 768 15.71 0.45 29.53
C ILE A 768 17.19 0.54 29.96
N THR A 769 18.06 0.09 29.05
CA THR A 769 19.51 0.21 29.16
C THR A 769 20.09 0.61 27.81
N SER A 770 21.40 0.83 27.71
CA SER A 770 22.09 1.05 26.43
C SER A 770 21.93 -0.10 25.44
N HIS A 771 21.57 -1.29 25.91
CA HIS A 771 21.44 -2.50 25.11
C HIS A 771 20.00 -2.97 24.91
N PHE A 772 19.06 -2.59 25.79
CA PHE A 772 17.70 -3.08 25.77
C PHE A 772 16.68 -1.99 25.45
N ASP A 773 15.96 -2.16 24.35
CA ASP A 773 14.78 -1.36 24.01
C ASP A 773 13.50 -2.18 24.28
N LEU A 774 12.53 -1.54 24.92
CA LEU A 774 11.23 -2.11 25.25
C LEU A 774 10.12 -1.24 24.61
N ASP A 775 9.15 -1.90 23.95
CA ASP A 775 7.88 -1.30 23.56
C ASP A 775 6.76 -2.27 23.96
N ALA A 776 5.97 -1.92 24.97
CA ALA A 776 4.83 -2.69 25.43
C ALA A 776 3.55 -1.90 25.18
N PHE A 777 2.48 -2.55 24.69
CA PHE A 777 1.24 -1.87 24.36
C PHE A 777 0.00 -2.71 24.61
N PHE A 778 -1.11 -2.01 24.80
CA PHE A 778 -2.46 -2.53 24.88
C PHE A 778 -3.36 -1.70 23.98
N GLY A 779 -4.28 -2.34 23.26
CA GLY A 779 -5.20 -1.66 22.37
C GLY A 779 -6.57 -2.30 22.31
N VAL A 780 -7.54 -1.51 21.90
CA VAL A 780 -8.93 -1.93 21.69
C VAL A 780 -9.44 -1.29 20.41
N ASN A 781 -9.81 -2.13 19.42
CA ASN A 781 -10.50 -1.69 18.22
C ASN A 781 -12.01 -1.87 18.38
N ASN A 782 -12.80 -0.98 17.77
CA ASN A 782 -14.26 -0.98 17.84
C ASN A 782 -14.78 -1.06 19.29
N ILE A 783 -14.36 -0.11 20.13
CA ILE A 783 -14.67 -0.04 21.57
C ILE A 783 -16.18 -0.13 21.85
N THR A 784 -16.99 0.45 20.97
CA THR A 784 -18.45 0.52 21.10
C THR A 784 -19.16 -0.75 20.61
N GLY A 785 -18.46 -1.71 20.04
CA GLY A 785 -19.04 -2.96 19.54
C GLY A 785 -20.06 -2.77 18.42
N VAL A 786 -19.82 -1.78 17.54
CA VAL A 786 -20.68 -1.52 16.38
C VAL A 786 -20.52 -2.60 15.35
N GLN A 787 -21.64 -3.10 14.79
CA GLN A 787 -21.62 -4.00 13.64
C GLN A 787 -21.23 -3.21 12.39
N TYR A 788 -20.21 -3.69 11.66
CA TYR A 788 -19.80 -3.11 10.39
C TYR A 788 -19.24 -4.21 9.46
N PRO A 789 -19.24 -4.00 8.13
CA PRO A 789 -18.66 -4.94 7.19
C PRO A 789 -17.18 -4.66 6.94
N LEU A 790 -16.36 -5.72 6.86
CA LEU A 790 -14.99 -5.66 6.33
C LEU A 790 -14.99 -5.43 4.82
N MET A 791 -16.01 -5.98 4.12
CA MET A 791 -16.21 -5.82 2.69
C MET A 791 -17.69 -5.90 2.34
N ILE A 792 -18.09 -5.16 1.32
CA ILE A 792 -19.43 -5.21 0.72
C ILE A 792 -19.28 -5.60 -0.74
N PHE A 793 -20.04 -6.61 -1.17
CA PHE A 793 -20.15 -6.99 -2.56
C PHE A 793 -21.34 -6.27 -3.19
N VAL A 794 -21.08 -5.49 -4.21
CA VAL A 794 -22.10 -4.75 -4.93
C VAL A 794 -22.68 -5.59 -6.07
N ASN A 795 -23.98 -5.45 -6.35
CA ASN A 795 -24.69 -6.16 -7.40
C ASN A 795 -24.66 -7.69 -7.27
N GLN A 796 -24.65 -8.21 -6.02
CA GLN A 796 -24.51 -9.65 -5.75
C GLN A 796 -25.60 -10.20 -4.82
N LEU A 797 -26.69 -9.48 -4.59
CA LEU A 797 -27.76 -9.96 -3.73
C LEU A 797 -28.25 -11.38 -4.08
N PRO A 798 -28.64 -12.18 -3.05
CA PRO A 798 -28.79 -11.79 -1.64
C PRO A 798 -27.46 -11.76 -0.82
N ASP A 799 -26.37 -12.30 -1.31
CA ASP A 799 -25.08 -12.45 -0.65
C ASP A 799 -24.24 -11.17 -0.80
N ALA A 800 -24.09 -10.38 0.24
CA ALA A 800 -23.51 -9.05 0.14
C ALA A 800 -22.42 -8.70 1.15
N TYR A 801 -22.40 -9.30 2.34
CA TYR A 801 -21.55 -8.82 3.42
C TYR A 801 -20.47 -9.81 3.85
N ILE A 802 -19.22 -9.36 3.93
CA ILE A 802 -18.22 -9.97 4.79
C ILE A 802 -18.26 -9.23 6.13
N PRO A 803 -18.63 -9.89 7.23
CA PRO A 803 -18.77 -9.23 8.51
C PRO A 803 -17.45 -8.95 9.19
N ALA A 804 -17.41 -7.92 10.05
CA ALA A 804 -16.38 -7.71 11.06
C ALA A 804 -16.79 -8.34 12.41
N PRO A 805 -15.86 -8.49 13.38
CA PRO A 805 -16.20 -8.92 14.72
C PRO A 805 -17.31 -8.06 15.34
N LEU A 806 -18.32 -8.71 15.97
CA LEU A 806 -19.45 -8.01 16.61
C LEU A 806 -19.09 -7.29 17.92
N LYS A 807 -17.96 -7.66 18.52
CA LYS A 807 -17.49 -7.11 19.80
C LYS A 807 -16.19 -6.35 19.61
N ALA A 808 -15.89 -5.53 20.60
CA ALA A 808 -14.59 -4.88 20.71
C ALA A 808 -13.45 -5.92 20.62
N VAL A 809 -12.42 -5.59 19.83
CA VAL A 809 -11.24 -6.44 19.64
C VAL A 809 -10.12 -5.94 20.53
N ILE A 810 -9.79 -6.71 21.54
CA ILE A 810 -8.74 -6.41 22.52
C ILE A 810 -7.46 -7.11 22.08
N TYR A 811 -6.33 -6.41 22.15
CA TYR A 811 -5.01 -6.94 21.83
C TYR A 811 -3.93 -6.27 22.64
N GLY A 812 -2.80 -6.94 22.80
CA GLY A 812 -1.63 -6.39 23.46
C GLY A 812 -0.36 -7.06 22.98
N GLY A 813 0.77 -6.43 23.21
CA GLY A 813 2.04 -6.98 22.78
C GLY A 813 3.24 -6.36 23.45
N ILE A 814 4.36 -7.05 23.29
CA ILE A 814 5.67 -6.65 23.78
C ILE A 814 6.69 -6.82 22.66
N ASN A 815 7.47 -5.77 22.43
CA ASN A 815 8.62 -5.79 21.53
C ASN A 815 9.88 -5.54 22.38
N LEU A 816 10.77 -6.51 22.37
CA LEU A 816 12.07 -6.45 23.03
C LEU A 816 13.15 -6.45 21.96
N LYS A 817 14.09 -5.51 22.02
CA LYS A 817 15.26 -5.46 21.14
C LYS A 817 16.52 -5.39 21.99
N TYR A 818 17.45 -6.30 21.72
CA TYR A 818 18.78 -6.28 22.29
C TYR A 818 19.78 -5.80 21.24
N ASN A 819 20.49 -4.74 21.55
CA ASN A 819 21.53 -4.16 20.72
C ASN A 819 22.91 -4.64 21.23
N PHE A 820 23.65 -5.33 20.36
CA PHE A 820 25.04 -5.67 20.62
C PHE A 820 25.89 -4.40 20.50
N LYS A 821 27.07 -4.41 21.10
CA LYS A 821 27.99 -3.27 20.99
C LYS A 821 28.49 -3.08 19.56
#